data_8dd82eadec8167deb9f2252f6b58f702
#
_entry.id   8dd82eadec8167deb9f2252f6b58f702
#
_cell.length_a   1.000
_cell.length_b   1.000
_cell.length_c   1.000
_cell.angle_alpha   90.00
_cell.angle_beta   90.00
_cell.angle_gamma   90.00
#
_symmetry.space_group_name_H-M   'P 1'
#
loop_
_entity.id
_entity.type
_entity.pdbx_description
1 polymer ?
#
loop_
_entity_poly.entity_id
_entity_poly.type
_entity_poly.pdbx_seq_one_letter_code
_entity_poly.pdbx_strand_id
1 'polypeptide(L)'
;MSTILRSLLLSIFFVGFCTSVHAQEVVPNDWQQYVTYDMDIDLNVETNRFNGTQKLVYHNYSPDTLDKLYYHLYFNAFQPNSMMDVRSRQILDPDRRVGDRIFHLSEEEIGYQKVISLKENGRDVKYEVSETILIVELNEPIPPGGQVTMDMVFESQVPLQIRRSGRDSAEGIRYSMTQWYPRIAGYDRAGWSTSPYIGREFHGTFGDFDVKITLDSTYTIGGTGYLQNPQEIGKGYEIPGLEIKRPAGDKLTWHFKAPRVIDFAWTAHDKYTHDVYQVPNGPQVHLLYADGPRSRAWKELGDYTVRAIEFLSEYIGPYPYEQFSVLHGGDGGMEYPMATLVTGHRNLNSLVGVMVHELLHIWFQTSLATDESKYAWMDEGFTSYMSSITTNHLFGRQGSTTPIGSYLGYLSLLNDEMAEPANTHSDRYNTNRAYSAGSYTIGSIVMGHLGYIMGQDALKRTIQRYFDEWKFRHPNPMEFRRVAEKESGLQLEWFFDQQINTTKKIDYSIEKYRTSNGNLQITLARKGEALMPVDLLVQYNDGTRELIYIPIHLMLGSKPEESDIYGETPRTTLSPWRWTDPVYEIQLNRPGKSISEITLDPSLRMMDANRMNNTRPFPLDLTFAQPVRGSWNEYQVSYRPAIWYGQESGFHFGLSTQGSYMFNNNRLDAGFMITTGDVDQYEISNVDVDYNISYTHKLKHFGNAATAEISARRFYGIGEESLTLNKYIGQYGTREPITRLLSLKLFHQYSNNDRNIAMLQSQWDDASVFGLKMSYAVGNPSVTGVKTDLVFGSQARQSAAGLATFTANKTYDVAPNLTTRFGMSVGTGSESMPTQWRWAVSGPTGEQLWNNTAYWAINNIDASIPTDLNVLANDGGGLIGYGLMDVGSPDIAGNNYFTGTIWNTWQPFSGNRVLRLMALELFAATGKSWNGTYISDFPEINESNPLLASIGTGVTFDLGSIPALSRWKPQSKLLQELQLSVRMPFFMNGLQGYDDWGARFVIGVSESF
;
A
#
# COMPACT_ATOMS: atom_id res chain seq x y z
N MET A 1 -25.50 82.27 16.90
CA MET A 1 -24.11 82.04 17.30
C MET A 1 -23.85 80.70 18.02
N SER A 2 -24.88 79.95 18.51
CA SER A 2 -24.65 78.68 19.23
C SER A 2 -24.58 77.40 18.36
N THR A 3 -25.13 77.46 17.14
CA THR A 3 -25.22 76.30 16.22
C THR A 3 -23.92 76.19 15.40
N ILE A 4 -23.28 77.25 15.01
CA ILE A 4 -22.05 77.29 14.25
C ILE A 4 -20.87 76.87 15.09
N LEU A 5 -20.86 77.20 16.37
CA LEU A 5 -19.79 76.80 17.30
C LEU A 5 -19.81 75.32 17.66
N ARG A 6 -21.02 74.69 17.66
CA ARG A 6 -21.14 73.19 17.85
C ARG A 6 -20.71 72.41 16.59
N SER A 7 -20.99 72.92 15.43
CA SER A 7 -20.54 72.27 14.20
C SER A 7 -19.02 72.38 13.99
N LEU A 8 -18.40 73.48 14.40
CA LEU A 8 -16.94 73.62 14.34
C LEU A 8 -16.23 72.75 15.39
N LEU A 9 -16.78 72.59 16.60
CA LEU A 9 -16.23 71.69 17.62
C LEU A 9 -16.41 70.21 17.22
N LEU A 10 -17.49 69.78 16.58
CA LEU A 10 -17.65 68.43 16.04
C LEU A 10 -16.69 68.14 14.88
N SER A 11 -16.46 69.16 13.97
CA SER A 11 -15.49 68.99 12.89
C SER A 11 -14.04 68.93 13.38
N ILE A 12 -13.67 69.62 14.44
CA ILE A 12 -12.34 69.53 15.02
C ILE A 12 -12.15 68.19 15.77
N PHE A 13 -13.22 67.63 16.39
CA PHE A 13 -13.15 66.34 17.01
C PHE A 13 -13.08 65.17 15.96
N PHE A 14 -13.70 65.34 14.81
CA PHE A 14 -13.64 64.33 13.74
C PHE A 14 -12.31 64.37 12.98
N VAL A 15 -11.68 65.55 12.80
CA VAL A 15 -10.34 65.66 12.19
C VAL A 15 -9.25 65.24 13.16
N GLY A 16 -9.43 65.40 14.52
CA GLY A 16 -8.49 64.93 15.50
C GLY A 16 -8.50 63.41 15.70
N PHE A 17 -9.62 62.71 15.35
CA PHE A 17 -9.70 61.25 15.42
C PHE A 17 -9.22 60.51 14.17
N CYS A 18 -9.11 61.22 13.01
CA CYS A 18 -8.60 60.62 11.78
C CYS A 18 -7.06 60.70 11.63
N THR A 19 -6.33 61.31 12.56
CA THR A 19 -4.84 61.43 12.44
C THR A 19 -4.03 60.50 13.31
N SER A 20 -4.65 59.45 13.90
CA SER A 20 -3.92 58.43 14.66
C SER A 20 -4.35 57.01 14.34
N VAL A 21 -4.90 56.78 13.16
CA VAL A 21 -4.77 55.45 12.55
C VAL A 21 -3.36 55.41 11.97
N HIS A 22 -2.39 55.06 12.82
CA HIS A 22 -1.15 54.49 12.31
C HIS A 22 -1.60 53.33 11.47
N ALA A 23 -1.49 53.47 10.13
CA ALA A 23 -1.45 52.30 9.28
C ALA A 23 -0.36 51.43 9.89
N GLN A 24 -0.78 50.39 10.55
CA GLN A 24 0.15 49.31 10.87
C GLN A 24 0.84 49.06 9.54
N GLU A 25 2.12 49.39 9.42
CA GLU A 25 2.94 48.93 8.31
C GLU A 25 2.65 47.46 8.22
N VAL A 26 2.02 47.04 7.14
CA VAL A 26 1.92 45.64 6.78
C VAL A 26 3.36 45.26 6.55
N VAL A 27 4.02 44.77 7.62
CA VAL A 27 5.36 44.19 7.50
C VAL A 27 5.20 43.13 6.40
N PRO A 28 5.96 43.24 5.32
CA PRO A 28 5.92 42.25 4.28
C PRO A 28 6.09 40.89 4.97
N ASN A 29 5.16 39.98 4.73
CA ASN A 29 5.13 38.66 5.36
C ASN A 29 6.24 37.72 4.78
N ASP A 30 7.31 38.26 4.26
CA ASP A 30 8.32 37.61 3.42
C ASP A 30 9.67 37.41 4.11
N TRP A 31 9.73 37.51 5.44
CA TRP A 31 10.96 37.25 6.15
C TRP A 31 11.22 35.74 6.25
N GLN A 32 12.48 35.38 6.16
CA GLN A 32 12.97 34.02 6.43
C GLN A 32 14.38 34.13 7.01
N GLN A 33 14.73 33.14 7.82
CA GLN A 33 16.06 33.05 8.40
C GLN A 33 17.07 32.64 7.33
N TYR A 34 18.36 32.98 7.59
CA TYR A 34 19.47 32.56 6.75
C TYR A 34 20.66 32.16 7.59
N VAL A 35 21.42 31.17 7.12
CA VAL A 35 22.57 30.64 7.84
C VAL A 35 23.80 30.51 6.96
N THR A 36 25.00 30.58 7.58
CA THR A 36 26.24 30.20 6.92
C THR A 36 26.93 29.15 7.77
N TYR A 37 27.27 28.04 7.16
CA TYR A 37 28.04 26.95 7.77
C TYR A 37 29.45 26.89 7.21
N ASP A 38 30.45 26.82 8.09
CA ASP A 38 31.82 26.43 7.79
C ASP A 38 32.11 25.18 8.65
N MET A 39 32.27 24.03 8.02
CA MET A 39 32.42 22.75 8.70
C MET A 39 33.67 22.01 8.23
N ASP A 40 34.40 21.45 9.17
CA ASP A 40 35.56 20.58 8.89
C ASP A 40 35.41 19.30 9.70
N ILE A 41 35.44 18.13 9.04
CA ILE A 41 35.30 16.85 9.70
C ILE A 41 36.42 15.90 9.29
N ASP A 42 36.88 15.07 10.23
CA ASP A 42 37.81 13.98 10.01
C ASP A 42 37.20 12.64 10.39
N LEU A 43 36.85 11.85 9.37
CA LEU A 43 36.20 10.54 9.55
C LEU A 43 37.26 9.44 9.64
N ASN A 44 37.23 8.70 10.74
CA ASN A 44 37.97 7.45 10.88
C ASN A 44 37.09 6.28 10.39
N VAL A 45 37.49 5.68 9.28
CA VAL A 45 36.69 4.63 8.61
C VAL A 45 36.76 3.26 9.33
N GLU A 46 37.70 3.09 10.28
CA GLU A 46 37.81 1.86 11.09
C GLU A 46 36.84 1.91 12.27
N THR A 47 36.81 3.06 12.97
CA THR A 47 35.95 3.25 14.13
C THR A 47 34.56 3.77 13.79
N ASN A 48 34.36 4.27 12.55
CA ASN A 48 33.12 4.90 12.09
C ASN A 48 32.73 6.14 12.89
N ARG A 49 33.75 6.83 13.45
CA ARG A 49 33.58 8.06 14.23
C ARG A 49 34.28 9.21 13.53
N PHE A 50 33.77 10.40 13.73
CA PHE A 50 34.39 11.62 13.27
C PHE A 50 34.32 12.72 14.30
N ASN A 51 35.36 13.54 14.32
CA ASN A 51 35.34 14.79 15.01
C ASN A 51 35.02 15.90 14.01
N GLY A 52 34.22 16.87 14.42
CA GLY A 52 33.81 17.97 13.60
C GLY A 52 33.97 19.31 14.30
N THR A 53 34.35 20.33 13.54
CA THR A 53 34.18 21.72 13.91
C THR A 53 33.10 22.32 13.04
N GLN A 54 32.26 23.15 13.62
CA GLN A 54 31.21 23.86 12.93
C GLN A 54 31.19 25.31 13.39
N LYS A 55 31.35 26.24 12.45
CA LYS A 55 31.06 27.64 12.66
C LYS A 55 29.75 27.96 11.94
N LEU A 56 28.73 28.31 12.70
CA LEU A 56 27.43 28.74 12.21
C LEU A 56 27.29 30.25 12.42
N VAL A 57 26.99 31.01 11.35
CA VAL A 57 26.46 32.36 11.47
C VAL A 57 24.96 32.31 11.22
N TYR A 58 24.18 32.69 12.24
CA TYR A 58 22.72 32.73 12.17
C TYR A 58 22.26 34.18 12.03
N HIS A 59 21.46 34.46 10.99
CA HIS A 59 20.88 35.77 10.71
C HIS A 59 19.40 35.76 11.09
N ASN A 60 18.99 36.60 12.03
CA ASN A 60 17.60 36.75 12.44
C ASN A 60 16.90 37.80 11.60
N TYR A 61 16.22 37.40 10.55
CA TYR A 61 15.39 38.30 9.72
C TYR A 61 13.94 38.35 10.18
N SER A 62 13.57 37.64 11.28
CA SER A 62 12.22 37.70 11.82
C SER A 62 11.98 39.02 12.58
N PRO A 63 10.71 39.40 12.79
CA PRO A 63 10.36 40.55 13.66
C PRO A 63 10.58 40.27 15.16
N ASP A 64 10.95 39.05 15.54
CA ASP A 64 11.07 38.61 16.91
C ASP A 64 12.50 38.73 17.43
N THR A 65 12.64 38.96 18.72
CA THR A 65 13.94 38.85 19.42
C THR A 65 14.11 37.41 19.91
N LEU A 66 15.19 36.73 19.52
CA LEU A 66 15.41 35.33 19.83
C LEU A 66 16.38 35.22 21.02
N ASP A 67 15.93 34.58 22.09
CA ASP A 67 16.71 34.31 23.30
C ASP A 67 17.32 32.90 23.34
N LYS A 68 16.91 32.03 22.41
CA LYS A 68 17.37 30.64 22.29
C LYS A 68 17.63 30.28 20.84
N LEU A 69 18.54 29.34 20.65
CA LEU A 69 18.69 28.59 19.39
C LEU A 69 18.45 27.10 19.66
N TYR A 70 18.00 26.40 18.64
CA TYR A 70 17.74 24.97 18.71
C TYR A 70 18.47 24.27 17.55
N TYR A 71 19.07 23.11 17.84
CA TYR A 71 19.67 22.26 16.82
C TYR A 71 19.06 20.87 16.86
N HIS A 72 19.03 20.21 15.73
CA HIS A 72 18.74 18.79 15.61
C HIS A 72 20.05 17.99 15.67
N LEU A 73 20.06 16.97 16.52
CA LEU A 73 21.10 15.95 16.64
C LEU A 73 20.54 14.60 16.16
N TYR A 74 20.39 14.46 14.86
CA TYR A 74 19.59 13.37 14.26
C TYR A 74 20.12 11.97 14.57
N PHE A 75 21.44 11.79 14.67
CA PHE A 75 22.03 10.47 14.96
C PHE A 75 21.63 9.94 16.34
N ASN A 76 21.25 10.79 17.29
CA ASN A 76 20.76 10.37 18.59
C ASN A 76 19.45 9.56 18.53
N ALA A 77 18.71 9.63 17.42
CA ALA A 77 17.53 8.81 17.19
C ALA A 77 17.86 7.31 17.02
N PHE A 78 19.10 6.96 16.64
CA PHE A 78 19.55 5.60 16.42
C PHE A 78 20.15 4.98 17.68
N GLN A 79 19.46 5.15 18.81
CA GLN A 79 19.83 4.58 20.10
C GLN A 79 18.66 3.80 20.68
N PRO A 80 18.91 2.67 21.37
CA PRO A 80 17.87 1.96 22.10
C PRO A 80 17.10 2.87 23.06
N ASN A 81 15.78 2.78 23.04
CA ASN A 81 14.84 3.60 23.81
C ASN A 81 14.75 5.08 23.39
N SER A 82 15.34 5.50 22.27
CA SER A 82 15.03 6.80 21.67
C SER A 82 13.54 6.89 21.29
N MET A 83 13.02 8.10 21.10
CA MET A 83 11.63 8.28 20.66
C MET A 83 11.36 7.55 19.33
N MET A 84 12.32 7.53 18.40
CA MET A 84 12.21 6.81 17.13
C MET A 84 12.10 5.29 17.36
N ASP A 85 12.91 4.72 18.23
CA ASP A 85 12.85 3.30 18.59
C ASP A 85 11.52 2.94 19.24
N VAL A 86 11.13 3.68 20.29
CA VAL A 86 9.88 3.40 21.02
C VAL A 86 8.67 3.51 20.10
N ARG A 87 8.60 4.58 19.28
CA ARG A 87 7.50 4.74 18.33
C ARG A 87 7.46 3.63 17.30
N SER A 88 8.61 3.26 16.70
CA SER A 88 8.64 2.24 15.66
C SER A 88 8.22 0.85 16.16
N ARG A 89 8.41 0.57 17.44
CA ARG A 89 7.93 -0.67 18.09
C ARG A 89 6.45 -0.63 18.46
N GLN A 90 5.84 0.57 18.62
CA GLN A 90 4.47 0.74 19.11
C GLN A 90 3.45 1.11 18.04
N ILE A 91 3.87 1.72 16.93
CA ILE A 91 2.95 2.09 15.86
C ILE A 91 2.27 0.85 15.26
N LEU A 92 1.01 0.97 14.87
CA LEU A 92 0.18 -0.15 14.45
C LEU A 92 0.71 -0.88 13.20
N ASP A 93 1.39 -0.17 12.29
CA ASP A 93 1.96 -0.68 11.04
C ASP A 93 3.43 -0.29 10.92
N PRO A 94 4.35 -0.89 11.70
CA PRO A 94 5.75 -0.47 11.74
C PRO A 94 6.42 -0.54 10.37
N ASP A 95 7.29 0.43 10.07
CA ASP A 95 8.16 0.35 8.90
C ASP A 95 9.08 -0.87 9.07
N ARG A 96 9.01 -1.80 8.11
CA ARG A 96 9.80 -3.05 8.14
C ARG A 96 11.32 -2.79 8.13
N ARG A 97 11.77 -1.63 7.66
CA ARG A 97 13.17 -1.23 7.69
C ARG A 97 13.65 -0.90 9.09
N VAL A 98 12.76 -0.37 9.93
CA VAL A 98 13.06 0.06 11.30
C VAL A 98 12.61 -0.99 12.31
N GLY A 99 11.31 -1.20 12.47
CA GLY A 99 10.73 -2.16 13.41
C GLY A 99 11.32 -2.02 14.81
N ASP A 100 11.96 -3.08 15.30
CA ASP A 100 12.69 -3.14 16.57
C ASP A 100 14.23 -3.15 16.39
N ARG A 101 14.72 -2.89 15.18
CA ARG A 101 16.16 -3.00 14.87
C ARG A 101 17.01 -2.03 15.70
N ILE A 102 16.51 -0.82 15.97
CA ILE A 102 17.24 0.17 16.79
C ILE A 102 17.44 -0.34 18.21
N PHE A 103 16.42 -1.02 18.77
CA PHE A 103 16.50 -1.61 20.12
C PHE A 103 17.62 -2.64 20.29
N HIS A 104 17.99 -3.29 19.22
CA HIS A 104 19.00 -4.36 19.21
C HIS A 104 20.39 -3.90 18.77
N LEU A 105 20.62 -2.59 18.51
CA LEU A 105 21.95 -2.09 18.15
C LEU A 105 22.93 -2.21 19.31
N SER A 106 24.15 -2.64 19.01
CA SER A 106 25.28 -2.62 19.94
C SER A 106 25.85 -1.20 20.10
N GLU A 107 26.76 -1.01 21.05
CA GLU A 107 27.43 0.28 21.29
C GLU A 107 28.24 0.76 20.06
N GLU A 108 28.75 -0.16 19.24
CA GLU A 108 29.48 0.17 18.00
C GLU A 108 28.51 0.46 16.83
N GLU A 109 27.24 0.06 16.94
CA GLU A 109 26.25 0.19 15.87
C GLU A 109 25.29 1.36 16.08
N ILE A 110 25.17 1.88 17.29
CA ILE A 110 24.34 3.06 17.58
C ILE A 110 24.88 4.31 16.88
N GLY A 111 23.97 5.27 16.68
CA GLY A 111 24.34 6.63 16.27
C GLY A 111 24.36 7.60 17.44
N TYR A 112 25.27 8.56 17.41
CA TYR A 112 25.21 9.69 18.33
C TYR A 112 25.88 10.92 17.74
N GLN A 113 25.46 12.09 18.24
CA GLN A 113 26.10 13.39 18.06
C GLN A 113 26.29 14.02 19.43
N LYS A 114 27.54 14.22 19.83
CA LYS A 114 27.92 14.79 21.14
C LYS A 114 28.55 16.16 20.92
N VAL A 115 27.97 17.16 21.57
CA VAL A 115 28.56 18.50 21.63
C VAL A 115 29.69 18.48 22.68
N ILE A 116 30.92 18.77 22.22
CA ILE A 116 32.12 18.81 23.08
C ILE A 116 32.33 20.21 23.65
N SER A 117 32.13 21.21 22.80
CA SER A 117 32.14 22.61 23.23
C SER A 117 31.23 23.45 22.34
N LEU A 118 30.59 24.46 22.90
CA LEU A 118 29.76 25.41 22.16
C LEU A 118 29.99 26.80 22.69
N LYS A 119 30.25 27.73 21.77
CA LYS A 119 30.54 29.15 22.10
C LYS A 119 29.67 30.07 21.25
N GLU A 120 29.16 31.09 21.89
CA GLU A 120 28.49 32.23 21.25
C GLU A 120 29.43 33.39 21.16
N ASN A 121 29.75 33.86 19.93
CA ASN A 121 30.69 34.95 19.70
C ASN A 121 32.00 34.78 20.48
N GLY A 122 32.52 33.54 20.55
CA GLY A 122 33.76 33.18 21.25
C GLY A 122 33.62 32.98 22.78
N ARG A 123 32.46 33.18 23.37
CA ARG A 123 32.20 32.96 24.82
C ARG A 123 31.42 31.66 25.01
N ASP A 124 31.72 30.90 26.03
CA ASP A 124 30.96 29.68 26.37
C ASP A 124 29.48 30.03 26.62
N VAL A 125 28.61 29.16 26.12
CA VAL A 125 27.15 29.29 26.20
C VAL A 125 26.54 28.07 26.89
N LYS A 126 25.44 28.28 27.61
CA LYS A 126 24.72 27.20 28.30
C LYS A 126 23.83 26.46 27.31
N TYR A 127 23.88 25.13 27.34
CA TYR A 127 23.03 24.29 26.52
C TYR A 127 22.58 23.02 27.23
N GLU A 128 21.51 22.43 26.72
CA GLU A 128 20.94 21.16 27.16
C GLU A 128 20.61 20.30 25.96
N VAL A 129 20.81 18.99 26.05
CA VAL A 129 20.38 18.01 25.03
C VAL A 129 19.17 17.22 25.53
N SER A 130 18.07 17.32 24.80
CA SER A 130 16.84 16.56 25.03
C SER A 130 16.56 15.70 23.81
N GLU A 131 16.82 14.39 23.92
CA GLU A 131 16.67 13.43 22.80
C GLU A 131 17.51 13.85 21.57
N THR A 132 16.85 14.20 20.48
CA THR A 132 17.49 14.68 19.24
C THR A 132 17.52 16.21 19.15
N ILE A 133 17.18 16.94 20.20
CA ILE A 133 17.16 18.41 20.22
C ILE A 133 18.23 18.94 21.17
N LEU A 134 19.09 19.83 20.65
CA LEU A 134 19.99 20.65 21.44
C LEU A 134 19.36 22.03 21.65
N ILE A 135 19.19 22.44 22.89
CA ILE A 135 18.62 23.72 23.32
C ILE A 135 19.75 24.60 23.79
N VAL A 136 19.91 25.77 23.20
CA VAL A 136 20.98 26.72 23.53
C VAL A 136 20.35 27.99 24.09
N GLU A 137 20.71 28.37 25.32
CA GLU A 137 20.30 29.62 25.96
C GLU A 137 21.35 30.70 25.61
N LEU A 138 20.98 31.68 24.76
CA LEU A 138 21.91 32.71 24.30
C LEU A 138 22.33 33.62 25.45
N ASN A 139 23.63 33.99 25.48
CA ASN A 139 24.14 34.98 26.42
C ASN A 139 23.56 36.38 26.13
N GLU A 140 23.34 36.70 24.85
CA GLU A 140 22.73 37.93 24.38
C GLU A 140 21.62 37.59 23.34
N PRO A 141 20.36 38.04 23.60
CA PRO A 141 19.28 37.77 22.61
C PRO A 141 19.59 38.42 21.27
N ILE A 142 19.18 37.72 20.17
CA ILE A 142 19.40 38.23 18.80
C ILE A 142 18.20 39.10 18.40
N PRO A 143 18.35 40.42 18.26
CA PRO A 143 17.25 41.28 17.85
C PRO A 143 16.86 41.08 16.38
N PRO A 144 15.70 41.60 15.92
CA PRO A 144 15.37 41.67 14.50
C PRO A 144 16.49 42.32 13.67
N GLY A 145 16.88 41.65 12.56
CA GLY A 145 17.99 42.07 11.71
C GLY A 145 19.38 41.81 12.30
N GLY A 146 19.46 41.20 13.51
CA GLY A 146 20.73 40.85 14.14
C GLY A 146 21.28 39.51 13.68
N GLN A 147 22.50 39.21 14.11
CA GLN A 147 23.15 37.92 13.84
C GLN A 147 23.94 37.44 15.05
N VAL A 148 24.25 36.15 15.08
CA VAL A 148 25.12 35.53 16.08
C VAL A 148 26.03 34.50 15.41
N THR A 149 27.24 34.38 15.92
CA THR A 149 28.19 33.33 15.51
C THR A 149 28.26 32.26 16.60
N MET A 150 28.04 31.04 16.22
CA MET A 150 28.11 29.84 17.07
C MET A 150 29.30 28.99 16.62
N ASP A 151 30.29 28.79 17.49
CA ASP A 151 31.43 27.90 17.25
C ASP A 151 31.21 26.61 18.06
N MET A 152 31.11 25.49 17.36
CA MET A 152 30.87 24.17 17.94
C MET A 152 31.99 23.19 17.62
N VAL A 153 32.39 22.42 18.61
CA VAL A 153 33.18 21.19 18.42
C VAL A 153 32.30 20.02 18.82
N PHE A 154 32.21 19.01 17.96
CA PHE A 154 31.39 17.86 18.21
C PHE A 154 32.06 16.55 17.79
N GLU A 155 31.63 15.44 18.40
CA GLU A 155 31.99 14.06 18.03
C GLU A 155 30.73 13.33 17.61
N SER A 156 30.84 12.53 16.54
CA SER A 156 29.72 11.71 16.06
C SER A 156 30.16 10.29 15.76
N GLN A 157 29.25 9.34 15.99
CA GLN A 157 29.37 7.95 15.53
C GLN A 157 28.30 7.69 14.48
N VAL A 158 28.73 7.15 13.33
CA VAL A 158 27.84 6.81 12.22
C VAL A 158 27.08 5.53 12.56
N PRO A 159 25.72 5.58 12.64
CA PRO A 159 24.93 4.38 12.98
C PRO A 159 25.02 3.31 11.89
N LEU A 160 24.77 2.05 12.26
CA LEU A 160 24.41 1.03 11.28
C LEU A 160 23.18 1.48 10.51
N GLN A 161 23.18 1.34 9.18
CA GLN A 161 22.08 1.87 8.39
C GLN A 161 20.76 1.15 8.63
N ILE A 162 19.81 1.87 9.18
CA ILE A 162 18.42 1.43 9.42
C ILE A 162 17.47 2.31 8.64
N ARG A 163 17.62 3.64 8.76
CA ARG A 163 16.74 4.62 8.13
C ARG A 163 17.55 5.84 7.72
N ARG A 164 17.41 6.30 6.48
CA ARG A 164 18.07 7.49 5.90
C ARG A 164 19.61 7.44 6.02
N SER A 165 20.15 7.73 7.19
CA SER A 165 21.57 7.83 7.47
C SER A 165 22.19 6.51 7.93
N GLY A 166 23.46 6.32 7.66
CA GLY A 166 24.19 5.20 8.26
C GLY A 166 25.30 4.64 7.41
N ARG A 167 25.88 3.57 7.92
CA ARG A 167 26.95 2.81 7.30
C ARG A 167 26.54 1.37 7.00
N ASP A 168 27.26 0.73 6.11
CA ASP A 168 27.13 -0.70 5.79
C ASP A 168 25.69 -1.07 5.40
N SER A 169 25.19 -0.41 4.36
CA SER A 169 23.83 -0.61 3.87
C SER A 169 23.58 -2.02 3.37
N ALA A 170 22.30 -2.41 3.25
CA ALA A 170 21.88 -3.69 2.70
C ALA A 170 22.35 -3.93 1.24
N GLU A 171 22.71 -2.89 0.51
CA GLU A 171 23.27 -2.95 -0.85
C GLU A 171 24.81 -2.84 -0.87
N GLY A 172 25.44 -2.78 0.30
CA GLY A 172 26.89 -2.79 0.46
C GLY A 172 27.54 -1.40 0.37
N ILE A 173 26.77 -0.33 0.37
CA ILE A 173 27.32 1.03 0.39
C ILE A 173 27.87 1.36 1.77
N ARG A 174 29.10 1.87 1.81
CA ARG A 174 29.81 2.04 3.06
C ARG A 174 29.25 3.19 3.90
N TYR A 175 29.01 4.37 3.33
CA TYR A 175 28.47 5.52 4.04
C TYR A 175 27.38 6.22 3.23
N SER A 176 26.24 6.47 3.89
CA SER A 176 25.17 7.36 3.46
C SER A 176 25.02 8.43 4.53
N MET A 177 25.63 9.59 4.32
CA MET A 177 25.77 10.65 5.32
C MET A 177 24.73 11.73 5.09
N THR A 178 23.55 11.46 5.63
CA THR A 178 22.43 12.40 5.65
C THR A 178 22.18 12.78 7.10
N GLN A 179 21.74 14.01 7.38
CA GLN A 179 21.51 14.52 8.74
C GLN A 179 22.70 14.25 9.72
N TRP A 180 23.91 14.32 9.19
CA TRP A 180 25.14 13.87 9.86
C TRP A 180 25.77 14.91 10.80
N TYR A 181 25.36 16.17 10.72
CA TYR A 181 25.90 17.29 11.51
C TYR A 181 24.84 17.89 12.43
N PRO A 182 25.24 18.58 13.53
CA PRO A 182 24.32 19.37 14.32
C PRO A 182 23.71 20.49 13.49
N ARG A 183 22.41 20.35 13.13
CA ARG A 183 21.71 21.21 12.20
C ARG A 183 20.81 22.18 12.93
N ILE A 184 20.92 23.49 12.67
CA ILE A 184 20.02 24.48 13.22
C ILE A 184 18.56 24.17 12.86
N ALA A 185 17.66 24.30 13.81
CA ALA A 185 16.23 24.13 13.56
C ALA A 185 15.67 25.30 12.76
N GLY A 186 14.64 25.04 11.95
CA GLY A 186 13.93 26.10 11.24
C GLY A 186 13.14 26.99 12.21
N TYR A 187 13.13 28.28 11.96
CA TYR A 187 12.27 29.25 12.64
C TYR A 187 11.42 29.99 11.62
N ASP A 188 10.11 29.83 11.74
CA ASP A 188 9.12 30.46 10.88
C ASP A 188 8.05 31.21 11.70
N ARG A 189 6.96 31.62 11.08
CA ARG A 189 5.82 32.27 11.74
C ARG A 189 5.14 31.44 12.82
N ALA A 190 5.32 30.12 12.81
CA ALA A 190 4.81 29.20 13.82
C ALA A 190 5.83 28.95 14.95
N GLY A 191 6.99 29.62 14.90
CA GLY A 191 8.08 29.46 15.84
C GLY A 191 9.09 28.40 15.42
N TRP A 192 9.83 27.85 16.36
CA TRP A 192 10.89 26.88 16.15
C TRP A 192 10.34 25.48 15.81
N SER A 193 10.89 24.84 14.80
CA SER A 193 10.61 23.46 14.44
C SER A 193 11.48 22.51 15.27
N THR A 194 10.98 22.10 16.44
CA THR A 194 11.74 21.34 17.47
C THR A 194 11.17 19.96 17.77
N SER A 195 10.43 19.38 16.82
CA SER A 195 9.94 18.00 16.97
C SER A 195 11.12 17.02 16.99
N PRO A 196 11.20 16.11 17.97
CA PRO A 196 12.22 15.07 17.99
C PRO A 196 12.11 14.18 16.75
N TYR A 197 13.26 13.74 16.21
CA TYR A 197 13.28 12.94 14.99
C TYR A 197 12.78 11.51 15.24
N ILE A 198 11.81 11.09 14.45
CA ILE A 198 11.20 9.76 14.51
C ILE A 198 11.22 9.02 13.17
N GLY A 199 12.03 9.47 12.21
CA GLY A 199 12.16 8.83 10.90
C GLY A 199 11.25 9.39 9.81
N ARG A 200 10.70 10.61 9.99
CA ARG A 200 9.87 11.35 9.01
C ARG A 200 10.72 12.34 8.21
N GLU A 201 10.08 13.36 7.66
CA GLU A 201 10.71 14.36 6.81
C GLU A 201 11.35 15.51 7.62
N PHE A 202 12.02 16.42 6.93
CA PHE A 202 12.88 17.44 7.52
C PHE A 202 12.46 18.84 7.09
N HIS A 203 12.65 19.81 7.99
CA HIS A 203 12.53 21.23 7.64
C HIS A 203 13.86 21.92 7.91
N GLY A 204 14.36 22.73 6.96
CA GLY A 204 15.67 23.39 7.04
C GLY A 204 15.63 24.86 6.63
N THR A 205 16.55 25.62 7.19
CA THR A 205 16.77 27.02 6.85
C THR A 205 17.74 27.13 5.68
N PHE A 206 17.47 27.99 4.70
CA PHE A 206 18.40 28.26 3.60
C PHE A 206 19.70 28.84 4.11
N GLY A 207 20.79 28.42 3.52
CA GLY A 207 22.13 28.94 3.85
C GLY A 207 23.19 28.58 2.84
N ASP A 208 24.40 29.09 3.11
CA ASP A 208 25.62 28.76 2.38
C ASP A 208 26.46 27.79 3.20
N PHE A 209 26.89 26.71 2.57
CA PHE A 209 27.69 25.67 3.20
C PHE A 209 29.09 25.62 2.59
N ASP A 210 30.11 25.70 3.44
CA ASP A 210 31.53 25.46 3.14
C ASP A 210 31.96 24.24 3.97
N VAL A 211 32.18 23.10 3.32
CA VAL A 211 32.31 21.79 3.99
C VAL A 211 33.58 21.10 3.55
N LYS A 212 34.44 20.76 4.50
CA LYS A 212 35.63 19.94 4.31
C LYS A 212 35.42 18.58 4.97
N ILE A 213 35.67 17.53 4.18
CA ILE A 213 35.49 16.13 4.61
C ILE A 213 36.83 15.41 4.38
N THR A 214 37.47 15.02 5.45
CA THR A 214 38.72 14.27 5.43
C THR A 214 38.45 12.80 5.78
N LEU A 215 38.86 11.88 4.91
CA LEU A 215 38.80 10.44 5.14
C LEU A 215 39.88 9.72 4.32
N ASP A 216 39.90 8.38 4.47
CA ASP A 216 40.84 7.51 3.75
C ASP A 216 40.79 7.75 2.23
N SER A 217 41.97 7.84 1.59
CA SER A 217 42.14 8.21 0.19
C SER A 217 41.57 7.18 -0.80
N THR A 218 41.23 5.97 -0.37
CA THR A 218 40.60 4.96 -1.21
C THR A 218 39.15 5.33 -1.55
N TYR A 219 38.45 6.05 -0.68
CA TYR A 219 37.06 6.41 -0.83
C TYR A 219 36.81 7.48 -1.89
N THR A 220 35.68 7.38 -2.58
CA THR A 220 35.13 8.40 -3.47
C THR A 220 33.87 8.97 -2.85
N ILE A 221 33.80 10.30 -2.76
CA ILE A 221 32.62 11.03 -2.25
C ILE A 221 31.80 11.60 -3.40
N GLY A 222 30.49 11.49 -3.31
CA GLY A 222 29.53 12.29 -4.05
C GLY A 222 28.60 12.98 -3.06
N GLY A 223 28.15 14.19 -3.36
CA GLY A 223 27.29 14.93 -2.42
C GLY A 223 26.77 16.25 -2.96
N THR A 224 26.17 17.00 -2.04
CA THR A 224 25.68 18.36 -2.22
C THR A 224 26.85 19.33 -2.50
N GLY A 225 26.64 20.27 -3.42
CA GLY A 225 27.57 21.36 -3.65
C GLY A 225 28.63 21.09 -4.72
N TYR A 226 29.49 22.09 -4.92
CA TYR A 226 30.54 22.14 -5.95
C TYR A 226 31.88 21.79 -5.33
N LEU A 227 32.55 20.75 -5.84
CA LEU A 227 33.90 20.39 -5.38
C LEU A 227 34.90 21.47 -5.75
N GLN A 228 35.61 22.03 -4.77
CA GLN A 228 36.54 23.16 -4.92
C GLN A 228 37.96 22.73 -5.29
N ASN A 229 38.35 21.51 -4.97
CA ASN A 229 39.70 20.98 -5.18
C ASN A 229 39.76 19.72 -6.07
N PRO A 230 39.10 19.71 -7.25
CA PRO A 230 39.01 18.53 -8.11
C PRO A 230 40.37 17.97 -8.54
N GLN A 231 41.40 18.82 -8.69
CA GLN A 231 42.72 18.37 -9.09
C GLN A 231 43.56 17.74 -7.97
N GLU A 232 43.19 17.96 -6.71
CA GLU A 232 43.76 17.25 -5.58
C GLU A 232 43.09 15.88 -5.40
N ILE A 233 41.80 15.80 -5.71
CA ILE A 233 40.98 14.61 -5.53
C ILE A 233 41.16 13.62 -6.69
N GLY A 234 41.05 14.07 -7.94
CA GLY A 234 40.89 13.16 -9.07
C GLY A 234 39.57 12.42 -9.03
N LYS A 235 39.59 11.09 -9.12
CA LYS A 235 38.41 10.22 -8.94
C LYS A 235 37.25 10.51 -9.92
N GLY A 236 37.58 11.06 -11.12
CA GLY A 236 36.58 11.43 -12.13
C GLY A 236 36.01 12.85 -11.97
N TYR A 237 36.50 13.63 -10.99
CA TYR A 237 36.17 15.06 -10.84
C TYR A 237 37.18 15.99 -11.48
N GLU A 238 38.35 15.49 -11.81
CA GLU A 238 39.45 16.30 -12.37
C GLU A 238 39.03 16.99 -13.67
N ILE A 239 39.48 18.25 -13.84
CA ILE A 239 39.27 18.99 -15.06
C ILE A 239 40.14 18.36 -16.17
N PRO A 240 39.53 17.92 -17.29
CA PRO A 240 40.26 17.25 -18.37
C PRO A 240 41.46 18.05 -18.89
N GLY A 241 42.60 17.39 -19.01
CA GLY A 241 43.85 17.99 -19.50
C GLY A 241 44.70 18.70 -18.44
N LEU A 242 44.22 18.78 -17.19
CA LEU A 242 45.04 19.29 -16.08
C LEU A 242 45.61 18.13 -15.26
N GLU A 243 46.85 18.33 -14.73
CA GLU A 243 47.53 17.34 -13.91
C GLU A 243 46.83 17.16 -12.54
N ILE A 244 46.65 15.91 -12.10
CA ILE A 244 46.19 15.60 -10.75
C ILE A 244 47.34 15.73 -9.77
N LYS A 245 47.18 16.59 -8.75
CA LYS A 245 48.18 16.91 -7.72
C LYS A 245 47.70 16.43 -6.35
N ARG A 246 47.73 15.12 -6.12
CA ARG A 246 47.30 14.56 -4.85
C ARG A 246 48.24 14.98 -3.70
N PRO A 247 47.67 15.43 -2.56
CA PRO A 247 48.41 15.57 -1.31
C PRO A 247 49.10 14.27 -0.90
N ALA A 248 50.24 14.38 -0.22
CA ALA A 248 50.90 13.21 0.36
C ALA A 248 50.14 12.71 1.59
N GLY A 249 50.01 11.38 1.74
CA GLY A 249 49.35 10.75 2.88
C GLY A 249 48.30 9.72 2.46
N ASP A 250 47.66 9.11 3.43
CA ASP A 250 46.64 8.08 3.29
C ASP A 250 45.20 8.61 3.33
N LYS A 251 45.04 9.91 3.58
CA LYS A 251 43.74 10.62 3.58
C LYS A 251 43.65 11.66 2.47
N LEU A 252 42.44 11.97 2.03
CA LEU A 252 42.09 13.08 1.17
C LEU A 252 41.09 13.97 1.85
N THR A 253 41.23 15.30 1.68
CA THR A 253 40.25 16.29 2.12
C THR A 253 39.42 16.77 0.94
N TRP A 254 38.17 16.47 0.93
CA TRP A 254 37.18 16.89 -0.05
C TRP A 254 36.58 18.22 0.39
N HIS A 255 36.68 19.26 -0.43
CA HIS A 255 36.21 20.61 -0.11
C HIS A 255 35.00 20.96 -1.00
N PHE A 256 33.84 21.07 -0.45
CA PHE A 256 32.60 21.42 -1.15
C PHE A 256 32.06 22.79 -0.73
N LYS A 257 31.49 23.54 -1.70
CA LYS A 257 30.68 24.73 -1.45
C LYS A 257 29.29 24.56 -2.02
N ALA A 258 28.27 24.82 -1.21
CA ALA A 258 26.88 24.73 -1.62
C ALA A 258 26.11 26.00 -1.23
N PRO A 259 25.90 26.93 -2.17
CA PRO A 259 25.18 28.16 -1.90
C PRO A 259 23.67 27.98 -1.94
N ARG A 260 22.98 28.66 -1.04
CA ARG A 260 21.51 28.71 -0.94
C ARG A 260 20.84 27.34 -0.93
N VAL A 261 21.28 26.47 -0.04
CA VAL A 261 20.72 25.13 0.18
C VAL A 261 20.15 25.02 1.58
N ILE A 262 19.23 24.07 1.78
CA ILE A 262 18.61 23.81 3.09
C ILE A 262 19.32 22.71 3.87
N ASP A 263 20.16 21.93 3.23
CA ASP A 263 20.87 20.80 3.83
C ASP A 263 22.12 20.44 3.03
N PHE A 264 22.98 19.59 3.61
CA PHE A 264 24.18 19.07 2.98
C PHE A 264 24.28 17.56 3.22
N ALA A 265 24.17 16.76 2.17
CA ALA A 265 24.30 15.31 2.23
C ALA A 265 25.41 14.79 1.32
N TRP A 266 25.99 13.66 1.68
CA TRP A 266 27.03 12.99 0.90
C TRP A 266 27.03 11.50 1.11
N THR A 267 27.60 10.77 0.16
CA THR A 267 27.86 9.32 0.25
C THR A 267 29.33 9.06 0.00
N ALA A 268 29.87 7.97 0.57
CA ALA A 268 31.23 7.53 0.30
C ALA A 268 31.34 6.02 0.17
N HIS A 269 32.07 5.57 -0.84
CA HIS A 269 32.37 4.17 -1.05
C HIS A 269 33.71 4.00 -1.75
N ASP A 270 34.49 2.95 -1.39
CA ASP A 270 35.81 2.67 -1.95
C ASP A 270 35.75 2.14 -3.40
N LYS A 271 34.60 1.67 -3.85
CA LYS A 271 34.38 1.06 -5.16
C LYS A 271 33.34 1.77 -6.01
N TYR A 272 33.17 3.07 -5.81
CA TYR A 272 32.29 3.83 -6.69
C TYR A 272 32.87 3.93 -8.10
N THR A 273 32.03 3.66 -9.10
CA THR A 273 32.19 4.14 -10.47
C THR A 273 31.59 5.55 -10.53
N HIS A 274 32.25 6.47 -11.19
CA HIS A 274 31.80 7.85 -11.34
C HIS A 274 31.68 8.17 -12.84
N ASP A 275 30.46 8.32 -13.31
CA ASP A 275 30.13 8.73 -14.68
C ASP A 275 29.62 10.19 -14.67
N VAL A 276 30.02 10.97 -15.67
CA VAL A 276 29.69 12.41 -15.79
C VAL A 276 29.00 12.67 -17.11
N TYR A 277 27.86 13.39 -17.05
CA TYR A 277 27.07 13.80 -18.20
C TYR A 277 26.86 15.32 -18.17
N GLN A 278 26.64 15.92 -19.34
CA GLN A 278 26.34 17.34 -19.45
C GLN A 278 24.93 17.54 -19.98
N VAL A 279 24.10 18.25 -19.23
CA VAL A 279 22.80 18.72 -19.73
C VAL A 279 23.02 19.89 -20.68
N PRO A 280 22.47 19.91 -21.90
CA PRO A 280 22.60 21.04 -22.81
C PRO A 280 22.10 22.35 -22.17
N ASN A 281 22.96 23.33 -22.06
CA ASN A 281 22.70 24.62 -21.37
C ASN A 281 22.18 24.46 -19.91
N GLY A 282 22.52 23.39 -19.25
CA GLY A 282 22.09 23.05 -17.89
C GLY A 282 23.24 22.50 -17.03
N PRO A 283 22.89 21.83 -15.93
CA PRO A 283 23.85 21.34 -14.95
C PRO A 283 24.75 20.22 -15.49
N GLN A 284 25.91 20.05 -14.85
CA GLN A 284 26.67 18.82 -14.93
C GLN A 284 26.00 17.74 -14.04
N VAL A 285 25.86 16.53 -14.56
CA VAL A 285 25.26 15.38 -13.85
C VAL A 285 26.34 14.38 -13.48
N HIS A 286 26.44 14.05 -12.19
CA HIS A 286 27.34 13.05 -11.65
C HIS A 286 26.57 11.81 -11.22
N LEU A 287 26.92 10.63 -11.75
CA LEU A 287 26.40 9.35 -11.29
C LEU A 287 27.49 8.60 -10.53
N LEU A 288 27.29 8.36 -9.25
CA LEU A 288 28.20 7.59 -8.41
C LEU A 288 27.52 6.30 -7.93
N TYR A 289 28.01 5.16 -8.35
CA TYR A 289 27.40 3.86 -8.04
C TYR A 289 28.42 2.74 -7.87
N ALA A 290 28.11 1.75 -7.04
CA ALA A 290 28.90 0.52 -6.93
C ALA A 290 28.58 -0.38 -8.13
N ASP A 291 29.53 -0.59 -9.04
CA ASP A 291 29.33 -1.41 -10.23
C ASP A 291 29.25 -2.90 -9.87
N GLY A 292 28.38 -3.63 -10.57
CA GLY A 292 28.16 -5.04 -10.36
C GLY A 292 27.02 -5.64 -11.17
N PRO A 293 26.73 -6.93 -11.05
CA PRO A 293 25.70 -7.59 -11.83
C PRO A 293 24.28 -7.02 -11.62
N ARG A 294 24.02 -6.43 -10.44
CA ARG A 294 22.74 -5.87 -10.05
C ARG A 294 22.59 -4.37 -10.33
N SER A 295 23.69 -3.67 -10.68
CA SER A 295 23.70 -2.23 -10.97
C SER A 295 23.79 -1.91 -12.47
N ARG A 296 23.51 -2.87 -13.35
CA ARG A 296 23.64 -2.69 -14.82
C ARG A 296 22.82 -1.53 -15.36
N ALA A 297 21.67 -1.24 -14.74
CA ALA A 297 20.77 -0.16 -15.16
C ALA A 297 21.39 1.24 -15.01
N TRP A 298 22.41 1.41 -14.18
CA TRP A 298 23.10 2.69 -13.98
C TRP A 298 23.79 3.21 -15.26
N LYS A 299 24.26 2.30 -16.11
CA LYS A 299 24.94 2.66 -17.39
C LYS A 299 24.00 3.35 -18.39
N GLU A 300 22.68 3.17 -18.22
CA GLU A 300 21.67 3.81 -19.05
C GLU A 300 21.03 5.02 -18.36
N LEU A 301 21.20 5.16 -17.03
CA LEU A 301 20.50 6.15 -16.22
C LEU A 301 20.87 7.59 -16.59
N GLY A 302 22.12 7.84 -16.99
CA GLY A 302 22.61 9.17 -17.32
C GLY A 302 21.81 9.86 -18.41
N ASP A 303 21.54 9.15 -19.51
CA ASP A 303 20.74 9.69 -20.63
C ASP A 303 19.30 10.02 -20.18
N TYR A 304 18.71 9.19 -19.32
CA TYR A 304 17.39 9.47 -18.75
C TYR A 304 17.40 10.66 -17.81
N THR A 305 18.47 10.82 -17.02
CA THR A 305 18.64 11.97 -16.11
C THR A 305 18.75 13.28 -16.89
N VAL A 306 19.58 13.32 -17.94
CA VAL A 306 19.72 14.50 -18.82
C VAL A 306 18.37 14.88 -19.41
N ARG A 307 17.67 13.94 -20.04
CA ARG A 307 16.36 14.18 -20.66
C ARG A 307 15.30 14.59 -19.62
N ALA A 308 15.36 14.06 -18.40
CA ALA A 308 14.46 14.47 -17.32
C ALA A 308 14.66 15.93 -16.94
N ILE A 309 15.91 16.36 -16.77
CA ILE A 309 16.26 17.76 -16.41
C ILE A 309 15.84 18.71 -17.55
N GLU A 310 16.07 18.37 -18.81
CA GLU A 310 15.62 19.16 -19.96
C GLU A 310 14.09 19.33 -19.95
N PHE A 311 13.36 18.22 -19.85
CA PHE A 311 11.88 18.25 -19.81
C PHE A 311 11.33 19.05 -18.64
N LEU A 312 11.87 18.86 -17.43
CA LEU A 312 11.41 19.56 -16.24
C LEU A 312 11.76 21.03 -16.25
N SER A 313 12.92 21.39 -16.79
CA SER A 313 13.33 22.79 -16.95
C SER A 313 12.42 23.55 -17.92
N GLU A 314 11.91 22.88 -18.96
CA GLU A 314 10.92 23.46 -19.88
C GLU A 314 9.50 23.48 -19.25
N TYR A 315 9.12 22.43 -18.54
CA TYR A 315 7.75 22.27 -18.02
C TYR A 315 7.49 23.13 -16.79
N ILE A 316 8.43 23.23 -15.84
CA ILE A 316 8.29 23.93 -14.56
C ILE A 316 9.06 25.25 -14.57
N GLY A 317 10.35 25.19 -14.92
CA GLY A 317 11.28 26.31 -14.89
C GLY A 317 12.72 25.82 -14.81
N PRO A 318 13.72 26.67 -15.10
CA PRO A 318 15.13 26.28 -15.15
C PRO A 318 15.60 25.57 -13.87
N TYR A 319 16.38 24.51 -14.02
CA TYR A 319 17.07 23.85 -12.91
C TYR A 319 17.96 24.89 -12.19
N PRO A 320 17.88 25.03 -10.85
CA PRO A 320 18.41 26.21 -10.16
C PRO A 320 19.92 26.17 -9.83
N TYR A 321 20.62 25.05 -10.10
CA TYR A 321 22.02 24.86 -9.74
C TYR A 321 22.87 24.45 -10.96
N GLU A 322 24.21 24.46 -10.83
CA GLU A 322 25.12 24.12 -11.91
C GLU A 322 25.50 22.61 -11.93
N GLN A 323 25.10 21.84 -10.91
CA GLN A 323 25.35 20.41 -10.86
C GLN A 323 24.18 19.65 -10.26
N PHE A 324 24.09 18.33 -10.58
CA PHE A 324 23.21 17.37 -9.96
C PHE A 324 23.90 16.01 -9.80
N SER A 325 23.87 15.44 -8.60
CA SER A 325 24.46 14.12 -8.32
C SER A 325 23.39 13.07 -8.04
N VAL A 326 23.43 11.94 -8.73
CA VAL A 326 22.66 10.74 -8.40
C VAL A 326 23.59 9.75 -7.72
N LEU A 327 23.33 9.47 -6.47
CA LEU A 327 24.21 8.74 -5.59
C LEU A 327 23.60 7.39 -5.20
N HIS A 328 24.33 6.31 -5.41
CA HIS A 328 23.95 5.02 -4.87
C HIS A 328 24.04 5.07 -3.34
N GLY A 329 22.89 5.14 -2.69
CA GLY A 329 22.75 5.25 -1.23
C GLY A 329 22.01 4.03 -0.65
N GLY A 330 21.78 4.04 0.64
CA GLY A 330 21.40 2.84 1.37
C GLY A 330 19.94 2.62 1.74
N ASP A 331 19.01 3.59 1.55
CA ASP A 331 17.64 3.47 2.10
C ASP A 331 16.52 3.96 1.16
N GLY A 332 16.37 3.32 0.00
CA GLY A 332 15.28 3.63 -0.92
C GLY A 332 15.60 4.77 -1.87
N GLY A 333 14.88 5.86 -1.78
CA GLY A 333 15.15 7.16 -2.40
C GLY A 333 15.15 8.24 -1.34
N MET A 334 15.86 9.32 -1.56
CA MET A 334 15.90 10.51 -0.71
C MET A 334 16.51 11.69 -1.45
N GLU A 335 15.82 12.79 -1.40
CA GLU A 335 16.18 14.07 -1.97
C GLU A 335 17.10 14.87 -1.06
N TYR A 336 18.05 15.56 -1.67
CA TYR A 336 18.89 16.61 -1.07
C TYR A 336 19.20 17.68 -2.10
N PRO A 337 19.52 18.93 -1.67
CA PRO A 337 19.91 19.95 -2.63
C PRO A 337 21.10 19.49 -3.50
N MET A 338 20.98 19.63 -4.82
CA MET A 338 21.98 19.21 -5.81
C MET A 338 22.34 17.73 -5.82
N ALA A 339 21.74 16.89 -4.97
CA ALA A 339 22.10 15.48 -4.86
C ALA A 339 20.88 14.65 -4.47
N THR A 340 20.82 13.42 -4.96
CA THR A 340 19.81 12.45 -4.53
C THR A 340 20.44 11.12 -4.23
N LEU A 341 19.95 10.45 -3.17
CA LEU A 341 20.39 9.12 -2.79
C LEU A 341 19.34 8.09 -3.25
N VAL A 342 19.77 7.09 -4.00
CA VAL A 342 18.87 6.03 -4.46
C VAL A 342 19.48 4.65 -4.23
N THR A 343 18.67 3.66 -3.84
CA THR A 343 19.10 2.26 -3.87
C THR A 343 19.30 1.81 -5.31
N GLY A 344 20.41 1.15 -5.59
CA GLY A 344 20.90 0.94 -6.95
C GLY A 344 20.58 -0.43 -7.55
N HIS A 345 20.19 -1.42 -6.76
CA HIS A 345 19.89 -2.77 -7.23
C HIS A 345 18.47 -2.87 -7.81
N ARG A 346 18.18 -2.08 -8.84
CA ARG A 346 16.87 -1.96 -9.49
C ARG A 346 16.94 -2.30 -10.98
N ASN A 347 15.81 -2.69 -11.57
CA ASN A 347 15.70 -2.67 -13.03
C ASN A 347 15.60 -1.21 -13.54
N LEU A 348 15.82 -0.99 -14.83
CA LEU A 348 15.87 0.35 -15.42
C LEU A 348 14.61 1.17 -15.15
N ASN A 349 13.42 0.61 -15.37
CA ASN A 349 12.17 1.35 -15.13
C ASN A 349 12.02 1.80 -13.66
N SER A 350 12.37 0.94 -12.72
CA SER A 350 12.34 1.27 -11.30
C SER A 350 13.42 2.27 -10.91
N LEU A 351 14.61 2.17 -11.49
CA LEU A 351 15.72 3.09 -11.21
C LEU A 351 15.43 4.49 -11.78
N VAL A 352 14.97 4.57 -13.03
CA VAL A 352 14.51 5.84 -13.64
C VAL A 352 13.35 6.43 -12.86
N GLY A 353 12.37 5.60 -12.45
CA GLY A 353 11.21 6.07 -11.69
C GLY A 353 11.59 6.72 -10.35
N VAL A 354 12.49 6.11 -9.57
CA VAL A 354 12.97 6.69 -8.31
C VAL A 354 13.83 7.91 -8.56
N MET A 355 14.76 7.85 -9.52
CA MET A 355 15.60 9.00 -9.87
C MET A 355 14.76 10.23 -10.27
N VAL A 356 13.71 10.04 -11.09
CA VAL A 356 12.80 11.12 -11.50
C VAL A 356 12.05 11.70 -10.31
N HIS A 357 11.60 10.84 -9.38
CA HIS A 357 10.92 11.28 -8.17
C HIS A 357 11.85 12.16 -7.32
N GLU A 358 13.03 11.67 -7.00
CA GLU A 358 14.01 12.42 -6.19
C GLU A 358 14.55 13.67 -6.89
N LEU A 359 14.69 13.64 -8.21
CA LEU A 359 15.08 14.82 -9.00
C LEU A 359 14.00 15.92 -8.93
N LEU A 360 12.73 15.57 -8.97
CA LEU A 360 11.61 16.52 -8.92
C LEU A 360 11.53 17.29 -7.62
N HIS A 361 11.98 16.73 -6.51
CA HIS A 361 12.11 17.46 -5.26
C HIS A 361 13.03 18.68 -5.34
N ILE A 362 13.93 18.74 -6.33
CA ILE A 362 14.72 19.97 -6.54
C ILE A 362 13.82 21.18 -6.83
N TRP A 363 12.71 20.95 -7.55
CA TRP A 363 11.73 22.01 -7.82
C TRP A 363 10.71 22.16 -6.70
N PHE A 364 10.17 21.04 -6.16
CA PHE A 364 9.03 21.08 -5.24
C PHE A 364 9.42 21.12 -3.77
N GLN A 365 10.65 20.76 -3.40
CA GLN A 365 11.08 20.74 -2.01
C GLN A 365 12.38 21.50 -1.78
N THR A 366 13.51 21.08 -2.34
CA THR A 366 14.80 21.63 -1.91
C THR A 366 15.01 23.10 -2.35
N SER A 367 14.30 23.56 -3.41
CA SER A 367 14.29 24.97 -3.80
C SER A 367 13.14 25.77 -3.21
N LEU A 368 12.01 25.15 -2.85
CA LEU A 368 10.89 25.82 -2.20
C LEU A 368 11.00 25.78 -0.68
N ALA A 369 11.52 24.68 -0.14
CA ALA A 369 11.72 24.41 1.28
C ALA A 369 10.44 24.61 2.13
N THR A 370 9.33 24.11 1.62
CA THR A 370 8.09 23.97 2.40
C THR A 370 8.37 23.13 3.66
N ASP A 371 7.74 23.46 4.79
CA ASP A 371 7.86 22.66 6.02
C ASP A 371 7.22 21.27 5.81
N GLU A 372 8.01 20.28 5.48
CA GLU A 372 7.59 18.90 5.22
C GLU A 372 6.99 18.22 6.45
N SER A 373 7.41 18.65 7.65
CA SER A 373 6.83 18.11 8.87
C SER A 373 5.35 18.47 9.00
N LYS A 374 4.95 19.63 8.48
CA LYS A 374 3.58 20.14 8.52
C LYS A 374 2.81 19.86 7.23
N TYR A 375 3.48 19.93 6.07
CA TYR A 375 2.86 19.93 4.76
C TYR A 375 3.49 18.91 3.79
N ALA A 376 3.78 17.70 4.26
CA ALA A 376 4.38 16.63 3.47
C ALA A 376 3.66 16.35 2.14
N TRP A 377 2.36 16.63 2.06
CA TRP A 377 1.56 16.48 0.84
C TRP A 377 1.93 17.46 -0.29
N MET A 378 2.52 18.63 0.04
CA MET A 378 3.00 19.59 -0.98
C MET A 378 4.31 19.13 -1.60
N ASP A 379 5.17 18.54 -0.79
CA ASP A 379 6.44 17.98 -1.20
C ASP A 379 6.23 16.70 -2.01
N GLU A 380 5.88 15.61 -1.35
CA GLU A 380 5.75 14.27 -1.91
C GLU A 380 4.61 14.14 -2.92
N GLY A 381 3.52 14.88 -2.67
CA GLY A 381 2.34 14.79 -3.52
C GLY A 381 2.49 15.47 -4.87
N PHE A 382 3.06 16.66 -4.92
CA PHE A 382 3.35 17.37 -6.18
C PHE A 382 4.41 16.62 -6.98
N THR A 383 5.44 16.15 -6.29
CA THR A 383 6.48 15.30 -6.84
C THR A 383 5.89 14.02 -7.43
N SER A 384 5.00 13.33 -6.73
CA SER A 384 4.33 12.11 -7.23
C SER A 384 3.48 12.36 -8.48
N TYR A 385 2.76 13.48 -8.53
CA TYR A 385 1.97 13.88 -9.71
C TYR A 385 2.86 14.09 -10.92
N MET A 386 3.91 14.89 -10.78
CA MET A 386 4.83 15.21 -11.87
C MET A 386 5.72 14.03 -12.26
N SER A 387 6.05 13.13 -11.32
CA SER A 387 6.79 11.88 -11.63
C SER A 387 6.06 11.02 -12.65
N SER A 388 4.74 10.93 -12.55
CA SER A 388 3.93 10.18 -13.52
C SER A 388 4.00 10.80 -14.92
N ILE A 389 3.91 12.13 -15.00
CA ILE A 389 3.99 12.86 -16.27
C ILE A 389 5.38 12.71 -16.88
N THR A 390 6.42 12.92 -16.07
CA THR A 390 7.82 12.86 -16.53
C THR A 390 8.22 11.46 -16.99
N THR A 391 7.87 10.43 -16.23
CA THR A 391 8.18 9.04 -16.61
C THR A 391 7.43 8.61 -17.87
N ASN A 392 6.18 9.04 -18.06
CA ASN A 392 5.44 8.79 -19.29
C ASN A 392 6.13 9.45 -20.49
N HIS A 393 6.59 10.71 -20.35
CA HIS A 393 7.35 11.41 -21.38
C HIS A 393 8.66 10.66 -21.73
N LEU A 394 9.45 10.30 -20.72
CA LEU A 394 10.75 9.62 -20.90
C LEU A 394 10.64 8.27 -21.62
N PHE A 395 9.58 7.52 -21.33
CA PHE A 395 9.33 6.19 -21.92
C PHE A 395 8.43 6.22 -23.17
N GLY A 396 8.04 7.42 -23.66
CA GLY A 396 7.17 7.57 -24.83
C GLY A 396 5.78 6.96 -24.64
N ARG A 397 5.28 6.90 -23.40
CA ARG A 397 3.98 6.34 -23.09
C ARG A 397 2.89 7.41 -23.28
N GLN A 398 1.83 7.05 -24.00
CA GLN A 398 0.61 7.85 -23.98
C GLN A 398 -0.07 7.61 -22.61
N GLY A 399 0.04 8.55 -21.70
CA GLY A 399 -0.50 8.47 -20.35
C GLY A 399 -1.52 9.57 -20.08
N SER A 400 -2.55 9.25 -19.30
CA SER A 400 -3.45 10.25 -18.72
C SER A 400 -2.69 11.04 -17.65
N THR A 401 -2.95 12.34 -17.55
CA THR A 401 -2.53 13.18 -16.41
C THR A 401 -3.33 12.87 -15.14
N THR A 402 -4.37 12.03 -15.25
CA THR A 402 -5.18 11.61 -14.10
C THR A 402 -4.40 10.60 -13.25
N PRO A 403 -4.20 10.86 -11.96
CA PRO A 403 -3.47 9.96 -11.07
C PRO A 403 -4.37 8.79 -10.58
N ILE A 404 -4.86 7.95 -11.51
CA ILE A 404 -5.81 6.86 -11.22
C ILE A 404 -5.27 5.91 -10.14
N GLY A 405 -3.98 5.59 -10.16
CA GLY A 405 -3.36 4.75 -9.13
C GLY A 405 -3.48 5.37 -7.74
N SER A 406 -3.28 6.69 -7.63
CA SER A 406 -3.48 7.45 -6.39
C SER A 406 -4.95 7.45 -5.96
N TYR A 407 -5.88 7.62 -6.91
CA TYR A 407 -7.32 7.57 -6.63
C TYR A 407 -7.72 6.23 -6.01
N LEU A 408 -7.33 5.12 -6.64
CA LEU A 408 -7.63 3.77 -6.16
C LEU A 408 -6.99 3.49 -4.80
N GLY A 409 -5.75 3.88 -4.60
CA GLY A 409 -5.05 3.73 -3.32
C GLY A 409 -5.76 4.47 -2.18
N TYR A 410 -6.17 5.72 -2.42
CA TYR A 410 -6.85 6.53 -1.42
C TYR A 410 -8.29 6.09 -1.15
N LEU A 411 -9.03 5.70 -2.20
CA LEU A 411 -10.38 5.15 -2.04
C LEU A 411 -10.38 3.85 -1.23
N SER A 412 -9.34 3.01 -1.37
CA SER A 412 -9.16 1.85 -0.50
C SER A 412 -9.02 2.28 0.96
N LEU A 413 -8.17 3.27 1.23
CA LEU A 413 -7.94 3.77 2.59
C LEU A 413 -9.19 4.41 3.20
N LEU A 414 -9.94 5.20 2.40
CA LEU A 414 -11.23 5.76 2.81
C LEU A 414 -12.27 4.69 3.11
N ASN A 415 -12.30 3.62 2.32
CA ASN A 415 -13.22 2.50 2.54
C ASN A 415 -12.87 1.69 3.78
N ASP A 416 -11.59 1.65 4.14
CA ASP A 416 -11.07 1.00 5.34
C ASP A 416 -11.14 1.92 6.59
N GLU A 417 -11.68 3.14 6.48
CA GLU A 417 -11.75 4.18 7.54
C GLU A 417 -10.38 4.48 8.18
N MET A 418 -9.32 4.32 7.42
CA MET A 418 -7.93 4.57 7.85
C MET A 418 -7.37 5.88 7.30
N ALA A 419 -8.13 6.61 6.50
CA ALA A 419 -7.71 7.89 5.95
C ALA A 419 -7.68 8.95 7.05
N GLU A 420 -6.64 9.78 7.02
CA GLU A 420 -6.48 10.94 7.87
C GLU A 420 -6.29 12.21 7.01
N PRO A 421 -6.64 13.43 7.49
CA PRO A 421 -6.45 14.64 6.72
C PRO A 421 -4.98 14.84 6.31
N ALA A 422 -4.74 15.33 5.09
CA ALA A 422 -3.40 15.54 4.57
C ALA A 422 -2.60 16.61 5.35
N ASN A 423 -3.29 17.57 5.97
CA ASN A 423 -2.70 18.60 6.84
C ASN A 423 -2.35 18.09 8.26
N THR A 424 -2.47 16.79 8.51
CA THR A 424 -1.96 16.19 9.74
C THR A 424 -0.44 16.27 9.73
N HIS A 425 0.13 16.78 10.84
CA HIS A 425 1.60 16.82 11.01
C HIS A 425 2.19 15.41 10.81
N SER A 426 3.27 15.27 10.07
CA SER A 426 3.85 13.98 9.66
C SER A 426 4.07 13.01 10.83
N ASP A 427 4.46 13.53 12.00
CA ASP A 427 4.70 12.74 13.21
C ASP A 427 3.43 12.27 13.92
N ARG A 428 2.26 12.84 13.60
CA ARG A 428 1.01 12.62 14.33
C ARG A 428 0.06 11.64 13.67
N TYR A 429 0.39 11.14 12.47
CA TYR A 429 -0.38 10.09 11.85
C TYR A 429 -0.41 8.82 12.70
N ASN A 430 -1.57 8.20 12.83
CA ASN A 430 -1.76 6.97 13.60
C ASN A 430 -1.10 5.74 12.97
N THR A 431 -0.93 5.76 11.64
CA THR A 431 -0.32 4.67 10.88
C THR A 431 0.65 5.18 9.82
N ASN A 432 1.65 4.37 9.47
CA ASN A 432 2.54 4.67 8.34
C ASN A 432 1.78 4.68 7.00
N ARG A 433 0.75 3.83 6.87
CA ARG A 433 -0.11 3.78 5.68
C ARG A 433 -0.90 5.08 5.51
N ALA A 434 -1.46 5.64 6.58
CA ALA A 434 -2.15 6.93 6.55
C ALA A 434 -1.19 8.07 6.24
N TYR A 435 0.01 8.08 6.84
CA TYR A 435 1.06 9.04 6.51
C TYR A 435 1.46 8.99 5.03
N SER A 436 1.75 7.81 4.50
CA SER A 436 2.13 7.64 3.09
C SER A 436 1.02 8.11 2.15
N ALA A 437 -0.25 7.79 2.45
CA ALA A 437 -1.38 8.26 1.67
C ALA A 437 -1.58 9.78 1.80
N GLY A 438 -1.46 10.34 3.00
CA GLY A 438 -1.56 11.77 3.26
C GLY A 438 -0.50 12.57 2.53
N SER A 439 0.75 12.08 2.49
CA SER A 439 1.87 12.75 1.84
C SER A 439 1.86 12.57 0.32
N TYR A 440 2.01 11.35 -0.17
CA TYR A 440 2.19 11.03 -1.60
C TYR A 440 0.87 11.06 -2.38
N THR A 441 -0.16 10.42 -1.83
CA THR A 441 -1.38 10.12 -2.59
C THR A 441 -2.31 11.32 -2.68
N ILE A 442 -2.62 11.96 -1.53
CA ILE A 442 -3.58 13.09 -1.51
C ILE A 442 -3.01 14.30 -2.24
N GLY A 443 -1.72 14.64 -2.10
CA GLY A 443 -1.13 15.74 -2.83
C GLY A 443 -1.19 15.54 -4.35
N SER A 444 -0.94 14.32 -4.83
CA SER A 444 -1.13 13.97 -6.25
C SER A 444 -2.59 14.10 -6.69
N ILE A 445 -3.55 13.72 -5.83
CA ILE A 445 -4.99 13.89 -6.07
C ILE A 445 -5.36 15.38 -6.14
N VAL A 446 -4.85 16.20 -5.25
CA VAL A 446 -5.06 17.67 -5.26
C VAL A 446 -4.66 18.25 -6.60
N MET A 447 -3.48 17.90 -7.13
CA MET A 447 -3.01 18.36 -8.44
C MET A 447 -3.93 17.88 -9.58
N GLY A 448 -4.33 16.60 -9.57
CA GLY A 448 -5.26 16.05 -10.55
C GLY A 448 -6.63 16.75 -10.53
N HIS A 449 -7.17 16.98 -9.34
CA HIS A 449 -8.44 17.70 -9.17
C HIS A 449 -8.36 19.18 -9.55
N LEU A 450 -7.25 19.87 -9.24
CA LEU A 450 -7.04 21.25 -9.72
C LEU A 450 -7.05 21.30 -11.25
N GLY A 451 -6.38 20.37 -11.93
CA GLY A 451 -6.44 20.26 -13.38
C GLY A 451 -7.86 20.02 -13.91
N TYR A 452 -8.71 19.30 -13.17
CA TYR A 452 -10.13 19.14 -13.50
C TYR A 452 -10.93 20.42 -13.27
N ILE A 453 -10.71 21.15 -12.16
CA ILE A 453 -11.48 22.33 -11.75
C ILE A 453 -11.14 23.56 -12.59
N MET A 454 -9.87 23.78 -12.88
CA MET A 454 -9.38 25.02 -13.51
C MET A 454 -8.84 24.83 -14.94
N GLY A 455 -8.74 23.59 -15.42
CA GLY A 455 -8.14 23.22 -16.71
C GLY A 455 -6.63 22.96 -16.61
N GLN A 456 -6.11 22.09 -17.46
CA GLN A 456 -4.70 21.65 -17.44
C GLN A 456 -3.72 22.80 -17.72
N ASP A 457 -4.06 23.69 -18.64
CA ASP A 457 -3.22 24.84 -18.98
C ASP A 457 -3.07 25.81 -17.81
N ALA A 458 -4.16 26.08 -17.09
CA ALA A 458 -4.11 26.93 -15.90
C ALA A 458 -3.31 26.26 -14.77
N LEU A 459 -3.42 24.94 -14.61
CA LEU A 459 -2.60 24.20 -13.67
C LEU A 459 -1.10 24.28 -14.03
N LYS A 460 -0.77 24.10 -15.31
CA LYS A 460 0.64 24.22 -15.77
C LYS A 460 1.20 25.61 -15.48
N ARG A 461 0.46 26.68 -15.82
CA ARG A 461 0.88 28.06 -15.49
C ARG A 461 0.99 28.29 -13.98
N THR A 462 0.08 27.68 -13.19
CA THR A 462 0.17 27.73 -11.72
C THR A 462 1.47 27.13 -11.20
N ILE A 463 1.85 25.95 -11.69
CA ILE A 463 3.11 25.29 -11.32
C ILE A 463 4.31 26.18 -11.67
N GLN A 464 4.36 26.70 -12.90
CA GLN A 464 5.45 27.57 -13.37
C GLN A 464 5.57 28.84 -12.53
N ARG A 465 4.45 29.53 -12.32
CA ARG A 465 4.40 30.76 -11.53
C ARG A 465 4.72 30.53 -10.06
N TYR A 466 4.22 29.44 -9.48
CA TYR A 466 4.49 29.09 -8.09
C TYR A 466 5.99 28.85 -7.86
N PHE A 467 6.65 28.08 -8.74
CA PHE A 467 8.07 27.91 -8.68
C PHE A 467 8.84 29.24 -8.85
N ASP A 468 8.48 30.05 -9.82
CA ASP A 468 9.17 31.32 -10.10
C ASP A 468 9.01 32.35 -8.97
N GLU A 469 7.81 32.52 -8.41
CA GLU A 469 7.54 33.47 -7.33
C GLU A 469 8.10 33.00 -5.97
N TRP A 470 8.16 31.66 -5.71
CA TRP A 470 8.41 31.13 -4.39
C TRP A 470 9.70 30.34 -4.24
N LYS A 471 10.49 30.12 -5.28
CA LYS A 471 11.80 29.49 -5.13
C LYS A 471 12.67 30.25 -4.12
N PHE A 472 13.26 29.49 -3.18
CA PHE A 472 14.07 29.97 -2.05
C PHE A 472 13.30 30.78 -0.99
N ARG A 473 11.98 30.47 -0.73
CA ARG A 473 11.12 31.32 0.12
C ARG A 473 10.22 30.61 1.14
N HIS A 474 10.31 29.34 1.39
CA HIS A 474 9.49 28.58 2.34
C HIS A 474 7.96 28.79 2.21
N PRO A 475 7.34 28.53 1.05
CA PRO A 475 5.90 28.68 0.90
C PRO A 475 5.10 27.61 1.69
N ASN A 476 3.84 27.92 1.98
CA ASN A 476 2.87 27.02 2.60
C ASN A 476 1.63 26.83 1.68
N PRO A 477 0.62 26.04 2.08
CA PRO A 477 -0.57 25.78 1.27
C PRO A 477 -1.32 27.03 0.81
N MET A 478 -1.28 28.11 1.59
CA MET A 478 -1.99 29.34 1.26
C MET A 478 -1.35 30.07 0.08
N GLU A 479 -0.01 30.10 0.01
CA GLU A 479 0.72 30.69 -1.11
C GLU A 479 0.43 29.96 -2.42
N PHE A 480 0.47 28.63 -2.40
CA PHE A 480 0.13 27.82 -3.58
C PHE A 480 -1.33 28.07 -4.03
N ARG A 481 -2.28 28.05 -3.08
CA ARG A 481 -3.69 28.36 -3.37
C ARG A 481 -3.84 29.73 -4.04
N ARG A 482 -3.20 30.77 -3.49
CA ARG A 482 -3.25 32.14 -4.04
C ARG A 482 -2.72 32.23 -5.49
N VAL A 483 -1.66 31.51 -5.80
CA VAL A 483 -1.14 31.43 -7.17
C VAL A 483 -2.15 30.73 -8.08
N ALA A 484 -2.75 29.61 -7.63
CA ALA A 484 -3.77 28.90 -8.39
C ALA A 484 -5.04 29.76 -8.63
N GLU A 485 -5.47 30.51 -7.64
CA GLU A 485 -6.59 31.48 -7.75
C GLU A 485 -6.27 32.61 -8.74
N LYS A 486 -5.05 33.13 -8.73
CA LYS A 486 -4.61 34.17 -9.69
C LYS A 486 -4.56 33.63 -11.13
N GLU A 487 -4.10 32.39 -11.34
CA GLU A 487 -3.97 31.82 -12.68
C GLU A 487 -5.31 31.36 -13.27
N SER A 488 -6.24 30.92 -12.41
CA SER A 488 -7.54 30.43 -12.85
C SER A 488 -8.65 31.47 -12.83
N GLY A 489 -8.54 32.52 -12.01
CA GLY A 489 -9.62 33.45 -11.74
C GLY A 489 -10.74 32.85 -10.88
N LEU A 490 -10.53 31.69 -10.26
CA LEU A 490 -11.51 30.98 -9.45
C LEU A 490 -11.23 31.16 -7.96
N GLN A 491 -12.25 31.06 -7.12
CA GLN A 491 -12.09 30.90 -5.68
C GLN A 491 -11.89 29.42 -5.38
N LEU A 492 -10.80 29.05 -4.69
CA LEU A 492 -10.41 27.66 -4.45
C LEU A 492 -10.33 27.30 -2.97
N GLU A 493 -10.63 28.21 -2.06
CA GLU A 493 -10.59 27.97 -0.61
C GLU A 493 -11.44 26.76 -0.20
N TRP A 494 -12.67 26.67 -0.68
CA TRP A 494 -13.59 25.55 -0.47
C TRP A 494 -12.98 24.19 -0.86
N PHE A 495 -12.16 24.20 -1.93
CA PHE A 495 -11.52 22.98 -2.43
C PHE A 495 -10.39 22.53 -1.51
N PHE A 496 -9.49 23.44 -1.17
CA PHE A 496 -8.39 23.15 -0.27
C PHE A 496 -8.90 22.72 1.11
N ASP A 497 -9.87 23.42 1.68
CA ASP A 497 -10.43 23.07 2.99
C ASP A 497 -10.97 21.64 3.04
N GLN A 498 -11.67 21.20 2.02
CA GLN A 498 -12.22 19.85 2.01
C GLN A 498 -11.16 18.77 1.68
N GLN A 499 -10.23 19.06 0.77
CA GLN A 499 -9.27 18.06 0.29
C GLN A 499 -8.13 17.80 1.25
N ILE A 500 -7.62 18.83 1.92
CA ILE A 500 -6.44 18.70 2.80
C ILE A 500 -6.77 18.64 4.29
N ASN A 501 -7.90 19.23 4.72
CA ASN A 501 -8.29 19.28 6.12
C ASN A 501 -9.33 18.23 6.52
N THR A 502 -9.86 17.47 5.57
CA THR A 502 -10.90 16.46 5.83
C THR A 502 -10.69 15.17 5.01
N THR A 503 -11.43 14.13 5.36
CA THR A 503 -11.50 12.86 4.62
C THR A 503 -12.83 12.69 3.88
N LYS A 504 -13.49 13.78 3.50
CA LYS A 504 -14.76 13.79 2.79
C LYS A 504 -14.65 13.09 1.43
N LYS A 505 -15.67 12.32 1.09
CA LYS A 505 -15.76 11.58 -0.17
C LYS A 505 -16.50 12.35 -1.23
N ILE A 506 -16.03 12.26 -2.46
CA ILE A 506 -16.75 12.68 -3.65
C ILE A 506 -17.59 11.47 -4.10
N ASP A 507 -18.89 11.65 -4.30
CA ASP A 507 -19.80 10.63 -4.86
C ASP A 507 -20.98 11.38 -5.47
N TYR A 508 -21.04 11.45 -6.79
CA TYR A 508 -22.12 12.01 -7.57
C TYR A 508 -22.84 10.90 -8.35
N SER A 509 -24.13 11.04 -8.54
CA SER A 509 -24.92 10.00 -9.19
C SER A 509 -25.93 10.55 -10.19
N ILE A 510 -26.20 9.78 -11.23
CA ILE A 510 -27.35 9.99 -12.13
C ILE A 510 -28.52 9.18 -11.56
N GLU A 511 -29.45 9.86 -10.88
CA GLU A 511 -30.59 9.19 -10.23
C GLU A 511 -31.67 8.80 -11.24
N LYS A 512 -32.03 9.75 -12.09
CA LYS A 512 -33.07 9.57 -13.09
C LYS A 512 -32.75 10.33 -14.37
N TYR A 513 -33.18 9.80 -15.48
CA TYR A 513 -33.22 10.55 -16.74
C TYR A 513 -34.43 10.15 -17.56
N ARG A 514 -34.98 11.09 -18.30
CA ARG A 514 -36.13 10.90 -19.16
C ARG A 514 -36.06 11.85 -20.38
N THR A 515 -36.41 11.30 -21.51
CA THR A 515 -36.65 12.10 -22.72
C THR A 515 -38.10 11.95 -23.15
N SER A 516 -38.82 13.04 -23.31
CA SER A 516 -40.23 13.05 -23.78
C SER A 516 -40.43 14.22 -24.74
N ASN A 517 -40.74 13.93 -26.01
CA ASN A 517 -40.97 14.96 -27.03
C ASN A 517 -39.83 15.97 -27.16
N GLY A 518 -38.57 15.53 -27.04
CA GLY A 518 -37.38 16.41 -27.07
C GLY A 518 -37.12 17.18 -25.77
N ASN A 519 -37.94 17.02 -24.73
CA ASN A 519 -37.64 17.52 -23.40
C ASN A 519 -36.79 16.52 -22.65
N LEU A 520 -35.58 16.89 -22.34
CA LEU A 520 -34.59 16.14 -21.59
C LEU A 520 -34.68 16.53 -20.12
N GLN A 521 -34.94 15.57 -19.25
CA GLN A 521 -34.94 15.76 -17.81
C GLN A 521 -33.90 14.79 -17.19
N ILE A 522 -32.94 15.33 -16.44
CA ILE A 522 -31.91 14.55 -15.75
C ILE A 522 -31.86 15.01 -14.30
N THR A 523 -31.93 14.08 -13.36
CA THR A 523 -31.76 14.33 -11.93
C THR A 523 -30.40 13.82 -11.50
N LEU A 524 -29.55 14.70 -11.04
CA LEU A 524 -28.26 14.38 -10.43
C LEU A 524 -28.36 14.48 -8.91
N ALA A 525 -27.65 13.64 -8.20
CA ALA A 525 -27.52 13.73 -6.75
C ALA A 525 -26.06 13.69 -6.30
N ARG A 526 -25.76 14.46 -5.29
CA ARG A 526 -24.50 14.39 -4.55
C ARG A 526 -24.70 13.46 -3.34
N LYS A 527 -24.12 12.27 -3.39
CA LYS A 527 -24.17 11.27 -2.32
C LYS A 527 -23.03 11.46 -1.32
N GLY A 528 -21.90 11.98 -1.79
CA GLY A 528 -20.74 12.31 -0.97
C GLY A 528 -20.85 13.70 -0.32
N GLU A 529 -19.94 13.94 0.62
CA GLU A 529 -19.90 15.20 1.37
C GLU A 529 -19.01 16.25 0.68
N ALA A 530 -18.07 15.80 -0.15
CA ALA A 530 -17.16 16.68 -0.87
C ALA A 530 -17.80 17.27 -2.13
N LEU A 531 -17.51 18.55 -2.38
CA LEU A 531 -18.03 19.31 -3.49
C LEU A 531 -17.08 19.24 -4.69
N MET A 532 -17.63 19.15 -5.90
CA MET A 532 -16.90 19.31 -7.17
C MET A 532 -17.80 19.94 -8.23
N PRO A 533 -17.29 20.72 -9.18
CA PRO A 533 -18.02 21.03 -10.39
C PRO A 533 -18.24 19.75 -11.20
N VAL A 534 -19.25 19.73 -12.05
CA VAL A 534 -19.64 18.51 -12.76
C VAL A 534 -19.59 18.70 -14.26
N ASP A 535 -18.86 17.83 -14.95
CA ASP A 535 -18.96 17.60 -16.38
C ASP A 535 -19.91 16.42 -16.63
N LEU A 536 -20.96 16.63 -17.41
CA LEU A 536 -21.91 15.60 -17.80
C LEU A 536 -21.92 15.49 -19.32
N LEU A 537 -21.44 14.38 -19.85
CA LEU A 537 -21.51 14.08 -21.28
C LEU A 537 -22.84 13.39 -21.59
N VAL A 538 -23.59 13.94 -22.50
CA VAL A 538 -24.83 13.34 -23.02
C VAL A 538 -24.59 12.93 -24.47
N GLN A 539 -24.79 11.66 -24.77
CA GLN A 539 -24.78 11.11 -26.12
C GLN A 539 -26.24 10.86 -26.58
N TYR A 540 -26.51 11.15 -27.84
CA TYR A 540 -27.82 10.99 -28.42
C TYR A 540 -27.85 9.84 -29.44
N ASN A 541 -29.05 9.29 -29.70
CA ASN A 541 -29.24 8.18 -30.64
C ASN A 541 -28.87 8.53 -32.09
N ASP A 542 -28.79 9.80 -32.44
CA ASP A 542 -28.32 10.30 -33.73
C ASP A 542 -26.77 10.35 -33.85
N GLY A 543 -26.05 9.93 -32.81
CA GLY A 543 -24.59 9.94 -32.73
C GLY A 543 -23.99 11.28 -32.30
N THR A 544 -24.80 12.32 -32.15
CA THR A 544 -24.32 13.61 -31.63
C THR A 544 -24.12 13.56 -30.13
N ARG A 545 -23.26 14.43 -29.60
CA ARG A 545 -22.98 14.55 -28.18
C ARG A 545 -22.97 16.01 -27.72
N GLU A 546 -23.17 16.20 -26.44
CA GLU A 546 -23.19 17.51 -25.79
C GLU A 546 -22.55 17.39 -24.40
N LEU A 547 -21.69 18.33 -24.05
CA LEU A 547 -21.13 18.45 -22.70
C LEU A 547 -21.94 19.49 -21.91
N ILE A 548 -22.51 19.06 -20.80
CA ILE A 548 -23.21 19.95 -19.86
C ILE A 548 -22.26 20.18 -18.68
N TYR A 549 -21.88 21.44 -18.47
CA TYR A 549 -21.03 21.82 -17.35
C TYR A 549 -21.84 22.53 -16.27
N ILE A 550 -21.67 22.08 -15.04
CA ILE A 550 -22.34 22.65 -13.86
C ILE A 550 -21.27 23.10 -12.87
N PRO A 551 -20.96 24.40 -12.80
CA PRO A 551 -20.06 24.94 -11.79
C PRO A 551 -20.69 24.83 -10.40
N ILE A 552 -19.89 24.89 -9.36
CA ILE A 552 -20.41 25.05 -7.99
C ILE A 552 -20.46 26.53 -7.62
N HIS A 553 -21.43 26.86 -6.76
CA HIS A 553 -21.65 28.24 -6.36
C HIS A 553 -20.43 28.89 -5.69
N LEU A 554 -19.64 28.11 -4.93
CA LEU A 554 -18.49 28.61 -4.15
C LEU A 554 -17.27 28.98 -5.00
N MET A 555 -17.14 28.48 -6.22
CA MET A 555 -15.97 28.75 -7.06
C MET A 555 -15.99 30.15 -7.73
N LEU A 556 -17.11 30.84 -7.71
CA LEU A 556 -17.32 32.20 -8.25
C LEU A 556 -16.78 32.39 -9.68
N GLY A 557 -16.92 31.40 -10.51
CA GLY A 557 -16.45 31.37 -11.88
C GLY A 557 -16.73 30.04 -12.55
N SER A 558 -16.09 29.82 -13.70
CA SER A 558 -16.26 28.62 -14.50
C SER A 558 -14.92 28.29 -15.18
N LYS A 559 -14.57 27.03 -15.25
CA LYS A 559 -13.36 26.60 -16.00
C LYS A 559 -13.51 26.89 -17.49
N PRO A 560 -12.42 27.11 -18.23
CA PRO A 560 -12.44 27.26 -19.69
C PRO A 560 -12.97 25.99 -20.38
N GLU A 561 -13.27 26.08 -21.67
CA GLU A 561 -13.50 24.87 -22.49
C GLU A 561 -12.21 24.11 -22.71
N GLU A 562 -12.29 22.79 -22.66
CA GLU A 562 -11.16 21.87 -22.79
C GLU A 562 -11.29 21.05 -24.09
N SER A 563 -10.99 21.69 -25.23
CA SER A 563 -11.08 21.05 -26.53
C SER A 563 -10.06 19.93 -26.75
N ASP A 564 -8.95 19.95 -26.04
CA ASP A 564 -7.95 18.88 -25.99
C ASP A 564 -8.49 17.58 -25.39
N ILE A 565 -9.49 17.69 -24.49
CA ILE A 565 -10.11 16.54 -23.80
C ILE A 565 -11.42 16.14 -24.48
N TYR A 566 -12.28 17.11 -24.79
CA TYR A 566 -13.64 16.85 -25.28
C TYR A 566 -13.79 17.04 -26.80
N GLY A 567 -12.75 17.52 -27.49
CA GLY A 567 -12.79 17.86 -28.91
C GLY A 567 -13.79 18.96 -29.21
N GLU A 568 -14.41 18.92 -30.39
CA GLU A 568 -15.42 19.88 -30.86
C GLU A 568 -16.82 19.63 -30.24
N THR A 569 -16.88 18.99 -29.03
CA THR A 569 -18.17 18.73 -28.36
C THR A 569 -18.78 20.02 -27.85
N PRO A 570 -20.00 20.43 -28.31
CA PRO A 570 -20.67 21.64 -27.85
C PRO A 570 -20.85 21.60 -26.32
N ARG A 571 -20.53 22.71 -25.66
CA ARG A 571 -20.67 22.85 -24.20
C ARG A 571 -21.83 23.75 -23.84
N THR A 572 -22.69 23.27 -22.94
CA THR A 572 -23.74 24.06 -22.30
C THR A 572 -23.38 24.24 -20.82
N THR A 573 -23.17 25.51 -20.39
CA THR A 573 -22.92 25.81 -18.98
C THR A 573 -24.25 26.15 -18.31
N LEU A 574 -24.59 25.43 -17.23
CA LEU A 574 -25.80 25.64 -16.44
C LEU A 574 -25.54 26.55 -15.23
N SER A 575 -26.62 26.91 -14.52
CA SER A 575 -26.53 27.64 -13.25
C SER A 575 -25.71 26.90 -12.23
N PRO A 576 -24.92 27.58 -11.39
CA PRO A 576 -24.09 26.93 -10.40
C PRO A 576 -24.87 26.06 -9.42
N TRP A 577 -24.35 24.84 -9.11
CA TRP A 577 -24.93 23.97 -8.09
C TRP A 577 -24.66 24.55 -6.70
N ARG A 578 -25.73 24.76 -5.94
CA ARG A 578 -25.60 25.26 -4.57
C ARG A 578 -25.07 24.17 -3.65
N TRP A 579 -24.15 24.52 -2.79
CA TRP A 579 -23.57 23.57 -1.85
C TRP A 579 -24.57 22.97 -0.85
N THR A 580 -25.66 23.70 -0.56
CA THR A 580 -26.77 23.29 0.30
C THR A 580 -27.68 22.24 -0.32
N ASP A 581 -27.73 22.15 -1.65
CA ASP A 581 -28.69 21.33 -2.36
C ASP A 581 -28.07 19.96 -2.69
N PRO A 582 -28.59 18.86 -2.18
CA PRO A 582 -28.05 17.53 -2.50
C PRO A 582 -28.45 17.03 -3.89
N VAL A 583 -29.42 17.68 -4.54
CA VAL A 583 -29.99 17.29 -5.84
C VAL A 583 -29.94 18.45 -6.81
N TYR A 584 -29.67 18.14 -8.08
CA TYR A 584 -29.68 19.12 -9.18
C TYR A 584 -30.54 18.60 -10.32
N GLU A 585 -31.52 19.40 -10.74
CA GLU A 585 -32.44 19.08 -11.82
C GLU A 585 -32.04 19.82 -13.11
N ILE A 586 -31.83 19.05 -14.17
CA ILE A 586 -31.51 19.56 -15.50
C ILE A 586 -32.76 19.44 -16.37
N GLN A 587 -33.17 20.53 -17.02
CA GLN A 587 -34.23 20.53 -17.99
C GLN A 587 -33.75 21.25 -19.26
N LEU A 588 -33.65 20.51 -20.35
CA LEU A 588 -33.17 21.00 -21.64
C LEU A 588 -34.17 20.61 -22.73
N ASN A 589 -34.41 21.52 -23.69
CA ASN A 589 -35.21 21.23 -24.87
C ASN A 589 -34.26 20.84 -26.03
N ARG A 590 -34.37 19.61 -26.50
CA ARG A 590 -33.58 19.05 -27.62
C ARG A 590 -34.50 18.29 -28.58
N PRO A 591 -35.23 19.04 -29.45
CA PRO A 591 -36.21 18.47 -30.35
C PRO A 591 -35.62 17.38 -31.25
N GLY A 592 -36.28 16.23 -31.34
CA GLY A 592 -35.88 15.11 -32.18
C GLY A 592 -34.74 14.26 -31.62
N LYS A 593 -34.22 14.59 -30.45
CA LYS A 593 -33.15 13.80 -29.82
C LYS A 593 -33.68 12.91 -28.69
N SER A 594 -33.08 11.74 -28.57
CA SER A 594 -33.25 10.86 -27.40
C SER A 594 -31.87 10.42 -26.90
N ILE A 595 -31.77 10.20 -25.60
CA ILE A 595 -30.51 9.86 -24.94
C ILE A 595 -30.16 8.41 -25.26
N SER A 596 -28.92 8.14 -25.68
CA SER A 596 -28.31 6.82 -25.76
C SER A 596 -27.44 6.52 -24.52
N GLU A 597 -26.68 7.54 -24.06
CA GLU A 597 -25.79 7.41 -22.90
C GLU A 597 -25.66 8.75 -22.19
N ILE A 598 -25.47 8.67 -20.86
CA ILE A 598 -25.09 9.82 -20.02
C ILE A 598 -23.94 9.38 -19.13
N THR A 599 -22.90 10.22 -19.06
CA THR A 599 -21.72 9.94 -18.21
C THR A 599 -21.29 11.18 -17.42
N LEU A 600 -21.23 11.06 -16.10
CA LEU A 600 -20.61 12.04 -15.20
C LEU A 600 -19.08 11.90 -15.26
N ASP A 601 -18.38 13.03 -15.34
CA ASP A 601 -16.93 13.09 -15.49
C ASP A 601 -16.38 12.05 -16.49
N PRO A 602 -16.67 12.18 -17.77
CA PRO A 602 -16.19 11.24 -18.78
C PRO A 602 -14.65 11.25 -18.91
N SER A 603 -14.00 12.28 -18.38
CA SER A 603 -12.55 12.41 -18.36
C SER A 603 -11.86 11.55 -17.29
N LEU A 604 -12.59 10.96 -16.35
CA LEU A 604 -12.09 10.18 -15.21
C LEU A 604 -11.15 10.98 -14.27
N ARG A 605 -11.27 12.32 -14.27
CA ARG A 605 -10.40 13.18 -13.45
C ARG A 605 -10.95 13.47 -12.05
N MET A 606 -12.22 13.22 -11.81
CA MET A 606 -12.84 13.33 -10.50
C MET A 606 -12.76 11.98 -9.77
N MET A 607 -12.16 11.95 -8.59
CA MET A 607 -12.06 10.76 -7.75
C MET A 607 -13.41 10.43 -7.10
N ASP A 608 -14.35 9.99 -7.90
CA ASP A 608 -15.66 9.56 -7.41
C ASP A 608 -15.58 8.20 -6.73
N ALA A 609 -16.17 8.09 -5.54
CA ALA A 609 -16.08 6.87 -4.71
C ALA A 609 -16.95 5.72 -5.25
N ASN A 610 -17.88 6.00 -6.16
CA ASN A 610 -18.78 5.00 -6.74
C ASN A 610 -19.15 5.30 -8.19
N ARG A 611 -18.28 5.02 -9.12
CA ARG A 611 -18.55 5.33 -10.54
C ARG A 611 -19.59 4.44 -11.21
N MET A 612 -20.08 3.38 -10.57
CA MET A 612 -21.20 2.59 -11.10
C MET A 612 -22.51 3.39 -11.22
N ASN A 613 -22.64 4.49 -10.45
CA ASN A 613 -23.80 5.37 -10.51
C ASN A 613 -23.60 6.58 -11.44
N ASN A 614 -22.40 6.72 -12.05
CA ASN A 614 -22.00 7.86 -12.89
C ASN A 614 -22.38 7.70 -14.37
N THR A 615 -22.73 6.51 -14.82
CA THR A 615 -23.05 6.24 -16.23
C THR A 615 -24.41 5.55 -16.36
N ARG A 616 -25.17 5.94 -17.37
CA ARG A 616 -26.42 5.30 -17.77
C ARG A 616 -26.49 5.13 -19.28
N PRO A 617 -26.81 3.92 -19.78
CA PRO A 617 -27.11 2.69 -19.04
C PRO A 617 -25.93 2.24 -18.17
N PHE A 618 -26.18 1.32 -17.24
CA PHE A 618 -25.20 0.82 -16.29
C PHE A 618 -23.91 0.34 -17.00
N PRO A 619 -22.73 0.78 -16.57
CA PRO A 619 -21.45 0.48 -17.26
C PRO A 619 -21.03 -0.97 -16.99
N LEU A 620 -21.20 -1.83 -17.99
CA LEU A 620 -20.88 -3.27 -17.93
C LEU A 620 -19.81 -3.60 -18.97
N ASP A 621 -18.69 -4.14 -18.50
CA ASP A 621 -17.62 -4.69 -19.36
C ASP A 621 -17.70 -6.21 -19.37
N LEU A 622 -18.01 -6.80 -20.54
CA LEU A 622 -18.13 -8.23 -20.74
C LEU A 622 -16.87 -8.77 -21.44
N THR A 623 -16.13 -9.62 -20.76
CA THR A 623 -14.90 -10.20 -21.31
C THR A 623 -14.95 -11.73 -21.36
N PHE A 624 -14.38 -12.32 -22.41
CA PHE A 624 -14.29 -13.77 -22.55
C PHE A 624 -12.98 -14.27 -21.94
N ALA A 625 -13.08 -15.18 -20.97
CA ALA A 625 -11.96 -15.91 -20.36
C ALA A 625 -10.78 -15.02 -19.89
N GLN A 626 -11.05 -13.76 -19.54
CA GLN A 626 -10.07 -12.85 -18.98
C GLN A 626 -10.26 -12.73 -17.46
N PRO A 627 -9.19 -12.50 -16.68
CA PRO A 627 -9.34 -12.30 -15.24
C PRO A 627 -10.03 -10.97 -14.97
N VAL A 628 -11.00 -10.99 -14.06
CA VAL A 628 -11.63 -9.78 -13.54
C VAL A 628 -10.64 -9.06 -12.63
N ARG A 629 -10.22 -7.86 -13.02
CA ARG A 629 -9.26 -7.03 -12.26
C ARG A 629 -9.91 -6.01 -11.34
N GLY A 630 -11.24 -5.86 -11.44
CA GLY A 630 -12.00 -4.89 -10.68
C GLY A 630 -11.76 -3.45 -11.17
N SER A 631 -12.38 -3.09 -12.31
CA SER A 631 -12.33 -1.73 -12.85
C SER A 631 -12.95 -0.72 -11.87
N TRP A 632 -12.46 0.52 -11.90
CA TRP A 632 -13.01 1.62 -11.10
C TRP A 632 -14.27 2.25 -11.74
N ASN A 633 -14.36 2.24 -13.07
CA ASN A 633 -15.41 2.92 -13.83
C ASN A 633 -16.47 2.01 -14.42
N GLU A 634 -16.30 0.69 -14.33
CA GLU A 634 -17.22 -0.30 -14.91
C GLU A 634 -17.30 -1.55 -14.04
N TYR A 635 -18.42 -2.23 -14.11
CA TYR A 635 -18.58 -3.56 -13.54
C TYR A 635 -18.06 -4.59 -14.54
N GLN A 636 -16.96 -5.24 -14.22
CA GLN A 636 -16.36 -6.24 -15.10
C GLN A 636 -17.00 -7.60 -14.89
N VAL A 637 -17.39 -8.25 -15.96
CA VAL A 637 -17.89 -9.64 -15.96
C VAL A 637 -17.07 -10.46 -16.95
N SER A 638 -16.38 -11.45 -16.43
CA SER A 638 -15.71 -12.47 -17.25
C SER A 638 -16.60 -13.71 -17.35
N TYR A 639 -16.77 -14.23 -18.55
CA TYR A 639 -17.49 -15.47 -18.78
C TYR A 639 -16.61 -16.46 -19.52
N ARG A 640 -16.77 -17.75 -19.20
CA ARG A 640 -16.02 -18.84 -19.82
C ARG A 640 -16.83 -20.12 -19.85
N PRO A 641 -16.60 -21.04 -20.81
CA PRO A 641 -17.13 -22.38 -20.75
C PRO A 641 -16.70 -23.06 -19.46
N ALA A 642 -17.60 -23.79 -18.82
CA ALA A 642 -17.33 -24.70 -17.72
C ALA A 642 -17.50 -26.12 -18.24
N ILE A 643 -16.46 -26.94 -18.09
CA ILE A 643 -16.47 -28.35 -18.48
C ILE A 643 -15.98 -29.13 -17.28
N TRP A 644 -16.75 -30.13 -16.92
CA TRP A 644 -16.41 -31.00 -15.83
C TRP A 644 -16.69 -32.46 -16.22
N TYR A 645 -16.00 -33.40 -15.59
CA TYR A 645 -16.25 -34.82 -15.77
C TYR A 645 -16.35 -35.48 -14.41
N GLY A 646 -17.47 -36.16 -14.15
CA GLY A 646 -17.65 -37.07 -13.02
C GLY A 646 -17.80 -38.50 -13.51
N GLN A 647 -17.16 -39.43 -12.83
CA GLN A 647 -17.19 -40.85 -13.28
C GLN A 647 -18.62 -41.43 -13.32
N GLU A 648 -19.45 -41.06 -12.35
CA GLU A 648 -20.85 -41.55 -12.30
C GLU A 648 -21.83 -40.69 -13.09
N SER A 649 -21.53 -39.43 -13.31
CA SER A 649 -22.43 -38.47 -13.92
C SER A 649 -22.04 -38.04 -15.34
N GLY A 650 -20.88 -38.53 -15.84
CA GLY A 650 -20.38 -38.20 -17.17
C GLY A 650 -19.90 -36.77 -17.32
N PHE A 651 -20.04 -36.20 -18.51
CA PHE A 651 -19.63 -34.84 -18.79
C PHE A 651 -20.68 -33.82 -18.38
N HIS A 652 -20.19 -32.74 -17.73
CA HIS A 652 -20.97 -31.56 -17.42
C HIS A 652 -20.48 -30.43 -18.31
N PHE A 653 -21.38 -29.78 -19.00
CA PHE A 653 -21.07 -28.63 -19.86
C PHE A 653 -21.87 -27.42 -19.40
N GLY A 654 -21.24 -26.26 -19.37
CA GLY A 654 -21.95 -25.09 -18.96
C GLY A 654 -21.17 -23.79 -19.14
N LEU A 655 -21.57 -22.82 -18.37
CA LEU A 655 -21.00 -21.49 -18.36
C LEU A 655 -20.62 -21.10 -16.94
N SER A 656 -19.42 -20.58 -16.76
CA SER A 656 -18.99 -19.94 -15.51
C SER A 656 -18.78 -18.45 -15.75
N THR A 657 -19.29 -17.65 -14.84
CA THR A 657 -19.13 -16.19 -14.87
C THR A 657 -18.57 -15.69 -13.55
N GLN A 658 -17.72 -14.69 -13.63
CA GLN A 658 -17.18 -13.98 -12.47
C GLN A 658 -17.32 -12.48 -12.72
N GLY A 659 -17.95 -11.78 -11.78
CA GLY A 659 -18.13 -10.34 -11.86
C GLY A 659 -17.56 -9.64 -10.64
N SER A 660 -16.96 -8.47 -10.82
CA SER A 660 -16.62 -7.61 -9.70
C SER A 660 -16.47 -6.14 -10.10
N TYR A 661 -16.56 -5.29 -9.10
CA TYR A 661 -16.25 -3.88 -9.15
C TYR A 661 -15.14 -3.59 -8.15
N MET A 662 -14.28 -2.69 -8.45
CA MET A 662 -13.21 -2.10 -7.63
C MET A 662 -12.92 -2.84 -6.29
N PHE A 663 -11.72 -3.42 -6.12
CA PHE A 663 -11.30 -4.17 -4.91
C PHE A 663 -12.22 -5.32 -4.51
N ASN A 664 -12.80 -6.02 -5.49
CA ASN A 664 -13.76 -7.11 -5.26
C ASN A 664 -15.03 -6.67 -4.48
N ASN A 665 -15.42 -5.41 -4.58
CA ASN A 665 -16.73 -4.98 -4.13
C ASN A 665 -17.82 -5.55 -5.06
N ASN A 666 -18.94 -5.96 -4.50
CA ASN A 666 -20.04 -6.54 -5.28
C ASN A 666 -19.56 -7.72 -6.15
N ARG A 667 -18.86 -8.68 -5.57
CA ARG A 667 -18.35 -9.84 -6.29
C ARG A 667 -19.50 -10.81 -6.57
N LEU A 668 -19.65 -11.17 -7.83
CA LEU A 668 -20.57 -12.21 -8.32
C LEU A 668 -19.74 -13.37 -8.87
N ASP A 669 -19.97 -14.56 -8.36
CA ASP A 669 -19.47 -15.79 -8.97
C ASP A 669 -20.72 -16.65 -9.31
N ALA A 670 -20.87 -17.05 -10.58
CA ALA A 670 -21.99 -17.89 -10.99
C ALA A 670 -21.54 -18.92 -12.01
N GLY A 671 -21.94 -20.16 -11.81
CA GLY A 671 -21.72 -21.27 -12.70
C GLY A 671 -23.00 -22.08 -12.89
N PHE A 672 -23.25 -22.50 -14.11
CA PHE A 672 -24.35 -23.39 -14.46
C PHE A 672 -23.79 -24.46 -15.36
N MET A 673 -24.12 -25.73 -15.08
CA MET A 673 -23.71 -26.88 -15.86
C MET A 673 -24.89 -27.81 -16.09
N ILE A 674 -24.94 -28.42 -17.26
CA ILE A 674 -25.88 -29.43 -17.67
C ILE A 674 -25.15 -30.76 -17.72
N THR A 675 -25.70 -31.78 -17.10
CA THR A 675 -25.16 -33.14 -17.08
C THR A 675 -25.64 -33.91 -18.33
N THR A 676 -24.70 -34.61 -19.00
CA THR A 676 -24.98 -35.40 -20.20
C THR A 676 -24.98 -36.91 -19.94
N GLY A 677 -24.68 -37.32 -18.69
CA GLY A 677 -24.42 -38.73 -18.36
C GLY A 677 -25.65 -39.62 -18.50
N ASP A 678 -25.47 -40.66 -19.28
CA ASP A 678 -26.32 -41.86 -19.28
C ASP A 678 -25.56 -42.89 -18.46
N VAL A 679 -25.94 -43.08 -17.20
CA VAL A 679 -25.35 -44.15 -16.40
C VAL A 679 -26.34 -45.31 -16.44
N ASP A 680 -25.93 -46.41 -17.07
CA ASP A 680 -26.72 -47.62 -17.32
C ASP A 680 -27.44 -48.26 -16.12
N GLN A 681 -27.40 -47.65 -14.97
CA GLN A 681 -28.05 -48.11 -13.72
C GLN A 681 -29.16 -47.18 -13.18
N TYR A 682 -29.24 -45.94 -13.69
CA TYR A 682 -30.29 -45.01 -13.23
C TYR A 682 -30.93 -44.38 -14.47
N GLU A 683 -32.24 -44.59 -14.68
CA GLU A 683 -33.01 -43.91 -15.70
C GLU A 683 -33.02 -42.41 -15.49
N ILE A 684 -31.96 -41.66 -15.94
CA ILE A 684 -31.95 -40.20 -15.98
C ILE A 684 -32.73 -39.77 -17.21
N SER A 685 -34.04 -39.75 -17.12
CA SER A 685 -34.91 -39.26 -18.20
C SER A 685 -34.97 -37.72 -18.28
N ASN A 686 -34.29 -36.95 -17.39
CA ASN A 686 -34.34 -35.49 -17.32
C ASN A 686 -32.93 -34.87 -17.24
N VAL A 687 -32.70 -33.84 -18.04
CA VAL A 687 -31.51 -32.97 -17.96
C VAL A 687 -31.44 -32.37 -16.55
N ASP A 688 -30.39 -32.68 -15.80
CA ASP A 688 -30.15 -32.07 -14.51
C ASP A 688 -29.23 -30.83 -14.65
N VAL A 689 -29.50 -29.84 -13.83
CA VAL A 689 -28.75 -28.56 -13.83
C VAL A 689 -28.05 -28.43 -12.50
N ASP A 690 -26.70 -28.47 -12.54
CA ASP A 690 -25.86 -28.10 -11.42
C ASP A 690 -25.58 -26.61 -11.48
N TYR A 691 -25.55 -25.94 -10.34
CA TYR A 691 -25.27 -24.53 -10.26
C TYR A 691 -24.50 -24.15 -8.99
N ASN A 692 -23.73 -23.08 -9.11
CA ASN A 692 -23.12 -22.37 -8.00
C ASN A 692 -23.25 -20.87 -8.25
N ILE A 693 -23.95 -20.19 -7.36
CA ILE A 693 -24.15 -18.73 -7.44
C ILE A 693 -23.78 -18.16 -6.07
N SER A 694 -22.89 -17.22 -6.04
CA SER A 694 -22.60 -16.44 -4.84
C SER A 694 -22.48 -14.95 -5.17
N TYR A 695 -22.98 -14.12 -4.27
CA TYR A 695 -22.86 -12.68 -4.33
C TYR A 695 -22.35 -12.16 -2.99
N THR A 696 -21.16 -11.52 -3.02
CA THR A 696 -20.52 -10.94 -1.85
C THR A 696 -20.57 -9.42 -1.93
N HIS A 697 -21.05 -8.80 -0.85
CA HIS A 697 -21.14 -7.35 -0.70
C HIS A 697 -20.39 -6.88 0.55
N LYS A 698 -19.65 -5.77 0.47
CA LYS A 698 -19.00 -5.14 1.63
C LYS A 698 -20.01 -4.32 2.44
N LEU A 699 -20.11 -4.59 3.73
CA LEU A 699 -20.99 -3.91 4.66
C LEU A 699 -20.31 -2.69 5.30
N LYS A 700 -20.37 -1.54 4.62
CA LYS A 700 -19.67 -0.31 5.03
C LYS A 700 -20.05 0.21 6.42
N HIS A 701 -21.30 -0.02 6.88
CA HIS A 701 -21.79 0.48 8.18
C HIS A 701 -21.38 -0.39 9.38
N PHE A 702 -20.81 -1.55 9.13
CA PHE A 702 -20.33 -2.46 10.20
C PHE A 702 -18.82 -2.37 10.41
N GLY A 703 -18.21 -1.26 9.95
CA GLY A 703 -16.78 -1.00 10.02
C GLY A 703 -15.97 -1.83 9.02
N ASN A 704 -14.65 -1.64 9.06
CA ASN A 704 -13.71 -2.19 8.10
C ASN A 704 -13.80 -3.70 7.95
N ALA A 705 -13.73 -4.15 6.70
CA ALA A 705 -13.66 -5.56 6.34
C ALA A 705 -14.84 -6.43 6.83
N ALA A 706 -16.06 -5.88 6.89
CA ALA A 706 -17.28 -6.67 7.05
C ALA A 706 -17.88 -6.97 5.67
N THR A 707 -18.29 -8.23 5.44
CA THR A 707 -18.92 -8.66 4.20
C THR A 707 -20.20 -9.47 4.50
N ALA A 708 -21.18 -9.36 3.61
CA ALA A 708 -22.30 -10.28 3.53
C ALA A 708 -22.20 -11.05 2.21
N GLU A 709 -22.40 -12.36 2.28
CA GLU A 709 -22.42 -13.23 1.13
C GLU A 709 -23.74 -14.01 1.13
N ILE A 710 -24.44 -13.98 0.01
CA ILE A 710 -25.57 -14.85 -0.27
C ILE A 710 -25.07 -15.87 -1.29
N SER A 711 -25.26 -17.15 -0.99
CA SER A 711 -24.90 -18.23 -1.91
C SER A 711 -26.00 -19.26 -2.06
N ALA A 712 -26.09 -19.84 -3.25
CA ALA A 712 -26.90 -20.99 -3.58
C ALA A 712 -26.10 -21.90 -4.49
N ARG A 713 -25.96 -23.17 -4.12
CA ARG A 713 -25.23 -24.14 -4.92
C ARG A 713 -25.98 -25.48 -4.91
N ARG A 714 -25.91 -26.17 -6.01
CA ARG A 714 -26.47 -27.51 -6.15
C ARG A 714 -25.56 -28.30 -7.07
N PHE A 715 -25.16 -29.48 -6.60
CA PHE A 715 -24.40 -30.46 -7.35
C PHE A 715 -24.83 -31.87 -6.98
N TYR A 716 -25.03 -32.69 -7.97
CA TYR A 716 -25.41 -34.11 -7.77
C TYR A 716 -26.61 -34.32 -6.86
N GLY A 717 -27.62 -33.47 -6.95
CA GLY A 717 -28.82 -33.55 -6.14
C GLY A 717 -28.69 -33.01 -4.73
N ILE A 718 -27.48 -32.66 -4.25
CA ILE A 718 -27.26 -32.02 -2.96
C ILE A 718 -27.24 -30.52 -3.16
N GLY A 719 -27.97 -29.77 -2.34
CA GLY A 719 -28.03 -28.32 -2.38
C GLY A 719 -27.74 -27.66 -1.05
N GLU A 720 -27.21 -26.44 -1.12
CA GLU A 720 -27.07 -25.55 0.03
C GLU A 720 -27.37 -24.11 -0.37
N GLU A 721 -28.19 -23.46 0.41
CA GLU A 721 -28.44 -22.02 0.36
C GLU A 721 -27.93 -21.41 1.63
N SER A 722 -27.24 -20.28 1.54
CA SER A 722 -26.70 -19.66 2.75
C SER A 722 -26.61 -18.15 2.70
N LEU A 723 -26.65 -17.53 3.89
CA LEU A 723 -26.29 -16.14 4.16
C LEU A 723 -25.16 -16.14 5.16
N THR A 724 -23.99 -15.63 4.73
CA THR A 724 -22.79 -15.54 5.56
C THR A 724 -22.43 -14.09 5.83
N LEU A 725 -22.26 -13.73 7.10
CA LEU A 725 -21.75 -12.45 7.54
C LEU A 725 -20.34 -12.66 8.09
N ASN A 726 -19.37 -11.98 7.50
CA ASN A 726 -17.97 -12.03 7.93
C ASN A 726 -17.53 -10.70 8.47
N LYS A 727 -16.79 -10.70 9.59
CA LYS A 727 -16.12 -9.53 10.15
C LYS A 727 -14.66 -9.87 10.43
N TYR A 728 -13.75 -9.22 9.70
CA TYR A 728 -12.34 -9.27 10.02
C TYR A 728 -12.04 -8.23 11.11
N ILE A 729 -11.42 -8.68 12.19
CA ILE A 729 -10.94 -7.85 13.28
C ILE A 729 -9.42 -7.95 13.23
N GLY A 730 -8.76 -6.97 12.64
CA GLY A 730 -7.30 -6.93 12.52
C GLY A 730 -6.71 -5.98 13.53
N GLN A 731 -5.59 -6.35 14.17
CA GLN A 731 -4.61 -5.38 14.60
C GLN A 731 -3.69 -5.13 13.40
N TYR A 732 -3.97 -4.06 12.65
CA TYR A 732 -3.03 -3.59 11.65
C TYR A 732 -1.78 -3.10 12.38
N GLY A 733 -0.62 -3.63 12.03
CA GLY A 733 0.64 -3.06 12.47
C GLY A 733 1.46 -3.84 13.49
N THR A 734 1.16 -5.11 13.74
CA THR A 734 2.14 -5.97 14.40
C THR A 734 3.02 -6.68 13.35
N ARG A 735 4.24 -7.06 13.72
CA ARG A 735 5.16 -7.86 12.87
C ARG A 735 4.49 -9.12 12.31
N GLU A 736 3.53 -9.66 13.02
CA GLU A 736 2.63 -10.72 12.59
C GLU A 736 1.20 -10.17 12.71
N PRO A 737 0.54 -9.79 11.63
CA PRO A 737 -0.84 -9.37 11.69
C PRO A 737 -1.69 -10.55 12.15
N ILE A 738 -2.08 -10.55 13.43
CA ILE A 738 -3.02 -11.53 13.94
C ILE A 738 -4.38 -11.16 13.39
N THR A 739 -4.73 -11.72 12.26
CA THR A 739 -6.05 -11.57 11.66
C THR A 739 -7.04 -12.36 12.49
N ARG A 740 -8.08 -11.72 12.96
CA ARG A 740 -9.21 -12.39 13.62
C ARG A 740 -10.39 -12.33 12.68
N LEU A 741 -11.01 -13.46 12.44
CA LEU A 741 -12.23 -13.57 11.63
C LEU A 741 -13.36 -14.06 12.50
N LEU A 742 -14.43 -13.29 12.57
CA LEU A 742 -15.72 -13.71 13.07
C LEU A 742 -16.65 -13.94 11.88
N SER A 743 -17.26 -15.12 11.78
CA SER A 743 -18.20 -15.47 10.72
C SER A 743 -19.48 -16.02 11.32
N LEU A 744 -20.60 -15.59 10.76
CA LEU A 744 -21.94 -16.09 11.08
C LEU A 744 -22.60 -16.53 9.79
N LYS A 745 -22.91 -17.84 9.66
CA LYS A 745 -23.53 -18.43 8.49
C LYS A 745 -24.90 -19.05 8.87
N LEU A 746 -25.95 -18.54 8.27
CA LEU A 746 -27.26 -19.21 8.23
C LEU A 746 -27.30 -20.05 6.98
N PHE A 747 -27.73 -21.30 7.06
CA PHE A 747 -27.74 -22.19 5.92
C PHE A 747 -28.91 -23.15 5.95
N HIS A 748 -29.29 -23.58 4.76
CA HIS A 748 -30.23 -24.64 4.50
C HIS A 748 -29.56 -25.65 3.57
N GLN A 749 -29.40 -26.90 4.05
CA GLN A 749 -28.88 -28.03 3.29
C GLN A 749 -30.00 -29.00 2.97
N TYR A 750 -30.04 -29.53 1.76
CA TYR A 750 -31.02 -30.50 1.33
C TYR A 750 -30.39 -31.51 0.38
N SER A 751 -30.99 -32.70 0.30
CA SER A 751 -30.62 -33.78 -0.59
C SER A 751 -31.82 -34.25 -1.38
N ASN A 752 -31.61 -34.59 -2.65
CA ASN A 752 -32.56 -35.32 -3.45
C ASN A 752 -31.97 -36.70 -3.75
N ASN A 753 -32.38 -37.71 -2.99
CA ASN A 753 -31.80 -39.07 -3.00
C ASN A 753 -31.81 -39.76 -4.33
N ASP A 754 -32.79 -39.47 -5.19
CA ASP A 754 -32.92 -40.12 -6.50
C ASP A 754 -31.78 -39.76 -7.46
N ARG A 755 -30.87 -38.86 -7.04
CA ARG A 755 -29.81 -38.28 -7.89
C ARG A 755 -28.46 -38.19 -7.22
N ASN A 756 -28.26 -38.67 -6.01
CA ASN A 756 -27.01 -38.65 -5.31
C ASN A 756 -26.04 -39.71 -5.84
N ILE A 757 -24.80 -39.38 -6.04
CA ILE A 757 -23.75 -40.35 -6.29
C ILE A 757 -23.63 -41.31 -5.09
N ALA A 758 -23.36 -42.59 -5.36
CA ALA A 758 -23.34 -43.66 -4.35
C ALA A 758 -22.43 -43.33 -3.14
N MET A 759 -21.33 -42.68 -3.35
CA MET A 759 -20.40 -42.27 -2.30
C MET A 759 -20.96 -41.24 -1.32
N LEU A 760 -21.80 -40.32 -1.80
CA LEU A 760 -22.43 -39.29 -0.97
C LEU A 760 -23.72 -39.79 -0.32
N GLN A 761 -24.39 -40.79 -0.91
CA GLN A 761 -25.64 -41.36 -0.37
C GLN A 761 -25.45 -41.94 1.04
N SER A 762 -24.34 -42.61 1.33
CA SER A 762 -24.04 -43.15 2.64
C SER A 762 -23.61 -42.14 3.70
N GLN A 763 -23.26 -40.94 3.28
CA GLN A 763 -22.71 -39.89 4.13
C GLN A 763 -23.57 -38.63 4.21
N TRP A 764 -24.76 -38.65 3.64
CA TRP A 764 -25.69 -37.53 3.62
C TRP A 764 -27.11 -37.98 3.94
N ASP A 765 -27.72 -37.34 4.92
CA ASP A 765 -29.12 -37.63 5.28
C ASP A 765 -30.09 -37.00 4.27
N ASP A 766 -31.19 -37.70 4.00
CA ASP A 766 -32.25 -37.26 3.07
C ASP A 766 -33.05 -36.08 3.56
N ALA A 767 -32.93 -35.72 4.80
CA ALA A 767 -33.72 -34.68 5.39
C ALA A 767 -33.08 -33.31 5.20
N SER A 768 -33.91 -32.29 4.95
CA SER A 768 -33.45 -30.90 4.98
C SER A 768 -32.93 -30.50 6.35
N VAL A 769 -31.78 -29.84 6.40
CA VAL A 769 -31.16 -29.31 7.61
C VAL A 769 -31.12 -27.80 7.53
N PHE A 770 -31.73 -27.12 8.48
CA PHE A 770 -31.58 -25.69 8.70
C PHE A 770 -30.57 -25.46 9.83
N GLY A 771 -29.56 -24.60 9.62
CA GLY A 771 -28.52 -24.43 10.61
C GLY A 771 -27.95 -23.01 10.70
N LEU A 772 -27.29 -22.81 11.82
CA LEU A 772 -26.51 -21.61 12.14
C LEU A 772 -25.08 -22.05 12.49
N LYS A 773 -24.09 -21.55 11.77
CA LYS A 773 -22.66 -21.74 12.06
C LYS A 773 -22.03 -20.44 12.52
N MET A 774 -21.40 -20.48 13.68
CA MET A 774 -20.58 -19.38 14.19
C MET A 774 -19.13 -19.83 14.17
N SER A 775 -18.27 -19.06 13.53
CA SER A 775 -16.83 -19.36 13.43
C SER A 775 -16.00 -18.20 13.96
N TYR A 776 -15.00 -18.52 14.76
CA TYR A 776 -14.00 -17.57 15.19
C TYR A 776 -12.61 -18.13 14.89
N ALA A 777 -11.82 -17.38 14.12
CA ALA A 777 -10.46 -17.76 13.77
C ALA A 777 -9.47 -16.67 14.16
N VAL A 778 -8.27 -17.06 14.55
CA VAL A 778 -7.14 -16.17 14.88
C VAL A 778 -5.92 -16.63 14.10
N GLY A 779 -5.27 -15.75 13.35
CA GLY A 779 -4.17 -16.09 12.46
C GLY A 779 -4.66 -16.85 11.22
N ASN A 780 -3.78 -17.64 10.61
CA ASN A 780 -4.13 -18.56 9.54
C ASN A 780 -4.27 -19.99 10.12
N PRO A 781 -5.48 -20.51 10.32
CA PRO A 781 -5.68 -21.82 10.95
C PRO A 781 -5.03 -22.98 10.20
N SER A 782 -4.71 -22.83 8.91
CA SER A 782 -4.04 -23.88 8.13
C SER A 782 -2.52 -23.89 8.32
N VAL A 783 -1.93 -22.80 8.82
CA VAL A 783 -0.46 -22.67 8.99
C VAL A 783 -0.09 -22.40 10.44
N THR A 784 -0.48 -21.25 10.95
CA THR A 784 -0.29 -20.83 12.34
C THR A 784 -1.53 -20.07 12.78
N GLY A 785 -2.36 -20.71 13.58
CA GLY A 785 -3.62 -20.07 14.01
C GLY A 785 -4.52 -21.03 14.76
N VAL A 786 -5.63 -20.49 15.20
CA VAL A 786 -6.66 -21.22 15.95
C VAL A 786 -8.02 -20.94 15.30
N LYS A 787 -8.86 -21.97 15.19
CA LYS A 787 -10.24 -21.83 14.72
C LYS A 787 -11.18 -22.60 15.66
N THR A 788 -12.31 -21.98 15.95
CA THR A 788 -13.41 -22.61 16.68
C THR A 788 -14.68 -22.43 15.86
N ASP A 789 -15.38 -23.53 15.61
CA ASP A 789 -16.70 -23.53 14.98
C ASP A 789 -17.74 -24.06 15.96
N LEU A 790 -18.90 -23.38 16.05
CA LEU A 790 -20.11 -23.82 16.72
C LEU A 790 -21.20 -23.89 15.67
N VAL A 791 -21.81 -25.07 15.52
CA VAL A 791 -22.89 -25.27 14.58
C VAL A 791 -24.13 -25.77 15.33
N PHE A 792 -25.26 -25.15 15.06
CA PHE A 792 -26.55 -25.53 15.56
C PHE A 792 -27.47 -25.73 14.38
N GLY A 793 -28.25 -26.77 14.41
CA GLY A 793 -29.20 -27.02 13.34
C GLY A 793 -30.36 -27.94 13.78
N SER A 794 -31.34 -28.05 12.92
CA SER A 794 -32.47 -28.92 13.11
C SER A 794 -32.82 -29.55 11.78
N GLN A 795 -32.92 -30.87 11.78
CA GLN A 795 -33.55 -31.60 10.67
C GLN A 795 -35.08 -31.43 10.73
N ALA A 796 -35.70 -31.30 9.58
CA ALA A 796 -37.17 -31.25 9.50
C ALA A 796 -37.78 -32.52 10.14
N ARG A 797 -38.50 -32.35 11.24
CA ARG A 797 -39.17 -33.40 12.06
C ARG A 797 -38.27 -34.21 13.02
N GLN A 798 -37.04 -33.79 13.27
CA GLN A 798 -36.12 -34.43 14.23
C GLN A 798 -35.66 -33.45 15.31
N SER A 799 -34.93 -33.94 16.33
CA SER A 799 -34.40 -33.14 17.41
C SER A 799 -33.31 -32.17 16.91
N ALA A 800 -33.16 -31.06 17.63
CA ALA A 800 -32.08 -30.13 17.38
C ALA A 800 -30.70 -30.80 17.57
N ALA A 801 -29.77 -30.47 16.71
CA ALA A 801 -28.41 -30.95 16.73
C ALA A 801 -27.42 -29.80 16.95
N GLY A 802 -26.31 -30.10 17.61
CA GLY A 802 -25.25 -29.15 17.81
C GLY A 802 -23.88 -29.82 17.71
N LEU A 803 -22.89 -29.06 17.22
CA LEU A 803 -21.50 -29.48 17.22
C LEU A 803 -20.57 -28.33 17.56
N ALA A 804 -19.43 -28.65 18.15
CA ALA A 804 -18.37 -27.72 18.42
C ALA A 804 -17.02 -28.31 17.97
N THR A 805 -16.20 -27.50 17.28
CA THR A 805 -14.86 -27.91 16.89
C THR A 805 -13.83 -26.89 17.33
N PHE A 806 -12.63 -27.37 17.62
CA PHE A 806 -11.47 -26.58 17.90
C PHE A 806 -10.30 -27.11 17.09
N THR A 807 -9.64 -26.25 16.31
CA THR A 807 -8.45 -26.59 15.53
C THR A 807 -7.36 -25.59 15.84
N ALA A 808 -6.14 -26.08 16.09
CA ALA A 808 -4.96 -25.26 16.32
C ALA A 808 -3.77 -25.81 15.52
N ASN A 809 -3.07 -24.90 14.83
CA ASN A 809 -1.85 -25.20 14.10
C ASN A 809 -0.76 -24.20 14.48
N LYS A 810 0.49 -24.69 14.58
CA LYS A 810 1.66 -23.85 14.79
C LYS A 810 2.81 -24.32 13.90
N THR A 811 3.34 -23.43 13.10
CA THR A 811 4.52 -23.68 12.26
C THR A 811 5.72 -22.99 12.87
N TYR A 812 6.85 -23.69 12.85
CA TYR A 812 8.14 -23.22 13.31
C TYR A 812 9.18 -23.37 12.20
N ASP A 813 9.98 -22.35 11.98
CA ASP A 813 11.17 -22.42 11.14
C ASP A 813 12.31 -22.99 12.00
N VAL A 814 12.61 -24.29 11.82
CA VAL A 814 13.60 -25.02 12.62
C VAL A 814 15.01 -24.75 12.12
N ALA A 815 15.16 -24.59 10.80
CA ALA A 815 16.42 -24.27 10.14
C ALA A 815 16.13 -23.55 8.81
N PRO A 816 17.12 -22.93 8.16
CA PRO A 816 16.94 -22.41 6.81
C PRO A 816 16.34 -23.47 5.88
N ASN A 817 15.19 -23.17 5.29
CA ASN A 817 14.43 -24.06 4.40
C ASN A 817 13.84 -25.34 5.05
N LEU A 818 13.77 -25.42 6.37
CA LEU A 818 13.12 -26.49 7.09
C LEU A 818 12.08 -25.93 8.05
N THR A 819 10.82 -26.28 7.82
CA THR A 819 9.70 -25.92 8.68
C THR A 819 9.09 -27.15 9.33
N THR A 820 8.66 -27.03 10.59
CA THR A 820 7.88 -28.03 11.30
C THR A 820 6.54 -27.45 11.70
N ARG A 821 5.46 -28.11 11.35
CA ARG A 821 4.10 -27.75 11.73
C ARG A 821 3.54 -28.80 12.70
N PHE A 822 3.02 -28.33 13.80
CA PHE A 822 2.23 -29.11 14.76
C PHE A 822 0.76 -28.72 14.56
N GLY A 823 -0.10 -29.72 14.46
CA GLY A 823 -1.52 -29.54 14.32
C GLY A 823 -2.30 -30.39 15.31
N MET A 824 -3.40 -29.85 15.83
CA MET A 824 -4.39 -30.61 16.60
C MET A 824 -5.79 -30.17 16.24
N SER A 825 -6.73 -31.11 16.23
CA SER A 825 -8.14 -30.80 16.08
C SER A 825 -8.95 -31.70 16.99
N VAL A 826 -9.98 -31.14 17.61
CA VAL A 826 -10.91 -31.85 18.47
C VAL A 826 -12.31 -31.35 18.20
N GLY A 827 -13.29 -32.26 18.25
CA GLY A 827 -14.69 -31.92 18.08
C GLY A 827 -15.61 -32.81 18.87
N THR A 828 -16.76 -32.23 19.25
CA THR A 828 -17.85 -32.92 19.94
C THR A 828 -19.19 -32.46 19.36
N GLY A 829 -20.14 -33.38 19.27
CA GLY A 829 -21.46 -33.08 18.76
C GLY A 829 -22.54 -33.93 19.41
N SER A 830 -23.79 -33.52 19.24
CA SER A 830 -24.93 -34.29 19.75
C SER A 830 -25.11 -35.61 19.00
N GLU A 831 -25.68 -36.63 19.67
CA GLU A 831 -26.00 -37.91 19.03
C GLU A 831 -26.99 -37.78 17.87
N SER A 832 -27.85 -36.74 17.91
CA SER A 832 -28.83 -36.40 16.85
C SER A 832 -28.20 -35.66 15.67
N MET A 833 -26.87 -35.58 15.58
CA MET A 833 -26.14 -34.86 14.54
C MET A 833 -26.38 -35.50 13.16
N PRO A 834 -26.69 -34.71 12.11
CA PRO A 834 -26.81 -35.20 10.74
C PRO A 834 -25.57 -35.97 10.29
N THR A 835 -25.74 -36.98 9.46
CA THR A 835 -24.66 -37.85 8.99
C THR A 835 -23.54 -37.05 8.30
N GLN A 836 -23.87 -36.05 7.49
CA GLN A 836 -22.88 -35.18 6.81
C GLN A 836 -22.03 -34.36 7.77
N TRP A 837 -22.40 -34.21 9.04
CA TRP A 837 -21.62 -33.47 10.04
C TRP A 837 -20.75 -34.38 10.91
N ARG A 838 -20.96 -35.72 10.85
CA ARG A 838 -20.19 -36.70 11.61
C ARG A 838 -18.77 -36.81 11.09
N TRP A 839 -17.79 -36.99 11.99
CA TRP A 839 -16.40 -37.07 11.65
C TRP A 839 -15.95 -38.50 11.45
N ALA A 840 -15.25 -38.74 10.33
CA ALA A 840 -14.50 -39.95 10.11
C ALA A 840 -13.01 -39.61 10.14
N VAL A 841 -12.25 -40.17 11.06
CA VAL A 841 -10.79 -39.96 11.15
C VAL A 841 -10.08 -40.59 9.94
N SER A 842 -10.67 -41.59 9.32
CA SER A 842 -10.16 -42.27 8.13
C SER A 842 -10.53 -41.61 6.80
N GLY A 843 -11.18 -40.43 6.82
CA GLY A 843 -11.53 -39.73 5.59
C GLY A 843 -12.21 -38.40 5.86
N PRO A 844 -12.60 -37.69 4.81
CA PRO A 844 -13.33 -36.44 4.91
C PRO A 844 -14.77 -36.71 5.37
N THR A 845 -15.38 -35.71 6.01
CA THR A 845 -16.84 -35.73 6.30
C THR A 845 -17.62 -35.54 5.00
N GLY A 846 -18.93 -35.90 5.03
CA GLY A 846 -19.83 -35.66 3.90
C GLY A 846 -19.80 -34.20 3.42
N GLU A 847 -19.77 -33.24 4.35
CA GLU A 847 -19.68 -31.81 4.04
C GLU A 847 -18.35 -31.45 3.38
N GLN A 848 -17.23 -32.02 3.82
CA GLN A 848 -15.90 -31.80 3.22
C GLN A 848 -15.80 -32.40 1.82
N LEU A 849 -16.34 -33.60 1.61
CA LEU A 849 -16.44 -34.23 0.30
C LEU A 849 -17.21 -33.33 -0.67
N TRP A 850 -18.37 -32.85 -0.23
CA TRP A 850 -19.22 -32.02 -1.05
C TRP A 850 -18.58 -30.64 -1.35
N ASN A 851 -17.73 -30.13 -0.47
CA ASN A 851 -16.99 -28.88 -0.65
C ASN A 851 -15.76 -29.00 -1.55
N ASN A 852 -15.29 -30.21 -1.86
CA ASN A 852 -14.08 -30.46 -2.61
C ASN A 852 -14.38 -30.98 -4.01
N THR A 853 -14.20 -30.12 -5.02
CA THR A 853 -14.46 -30.44 -6.41
C THR A 853 -13.60 -31.58 -6.97
N ALA A 854 -12.42 -31.83 -6.42
CA ALA A 854 -11.56 -32.92 -6.82
C ALA A 854 -12.17 -34.29 -6.50
N TYR A 855 -12.93 -34.43 -5.44
CA TYR A 855 -13.66 -35.67 -5.12
C TYR A 855 -14.74 -36.00 -6.13
N TRP A 856 -15.34 -35.00 -6.75
CA TRP A 856 -16.41 -35.23 -7.73
C TRP A 856 -15.88 -35.79 -9.06
N ALA A 857 -14.59 -35.53 -9.39
CA ALA A 857 -13.95 -36.07 -10.59
C ALA A 857 -13.53 -37.53 -10.46
N ILE A 858 -13.24 -37.99 -9.25
CA ILE A 858 -12.58 -39.30 -8.97
C ILE A 858 -13.51 -40.27 -8.27
N ASN A 859 -14.80 -40.17 -8.47
CA ASN A 859 -15.79 -40.98 -7.81
C ASN A 859 -15.72 -42.43 -8.30
N ASN A 860 -15.26 -43.37 -7.50
CA ASN A 860 -15.16 -44.80 -7.77
C ASN A 860 -13.96 -45.24 -8.66
N ILE A 861 -12.74 -45.20 -8.13
CA ILE A 861 -11.76 -46.17 -8.59
C ILE A 861 -12.19 -47.52 -7.97
N ASP A 862 -12.51 -48.46 -8.82
CA ASP A 862 -12.86 -49.86 -8.46
C ASP A 862 -11.93 -50.37 -7.34
N ALA A 863 -12.49 -50.84 -6.24
CA ALA A 863 -11.79 -51.34 -5.08
C ALA A 863 -10.84 -52.52 -5.38
N SER A 864 -10.81 -52.99 -6.61
CA SER A 864 -9.89 -54.04 -7.12
C SER A 864 -8.54 -53.46 -7.60
N ILE A 865 -8.36 -52.11 -7.69
CA ILE A 865 -7.09 -51.50 -8.04
C ILE A 865 -6.42 -51.02 -6.75
N PRO A 866 -5.23 -51.53 -6.35
CA PRO A 866 -4.55 -51.13 -5.12
C PRO A 866 -3.81 -49.76 -5.23
N THR A 867 -4.46 -48.79 -5.81
CA THR A 867 -3.95 -47.41 -5.93
C THR A 867 -4.95 -46.51 -5.24
N ASP A 868 -4.76 -46.30 -3.93
CA ASP A 868 -5.53 -45.35 -3.16
C ASP A 868 -5.18 -43.92 -3.58
N LEU A 869 -5.91 -43.37 -4.53
CA LEU A 869 -5.92 -41.94 -4.81
C LEU A 869 -6.71 -41.25 -3.69
N ASN A 870 -6.02 -40.93 -2.58
CA ASN A 870 -6.60 -40.14 -1.51
C ASN A 870 -6.42 -38.66 -1.79
N VAL A 871 -7.48 -37.94 -2.04
CA VAL A 871 -7.53 -36.50 -2.12
C VAL A 871 -7.69 -35.97 -0.70
N LEU A 872 -6.66 -35.33 -0.17
CA LEU A 872 -6.70 -34.71 1.15
C LEU A 872 -7.55 -33.44 1.11
N ALA A 873 -8.62 -33.40 1.86
CA ALA A 873 -9.31 -32.14 2.15
C ALA A 873 -8.45 -31.29 3.10
N ASN A 874 -8.18 -30.04 2.74
CA ASN A 874 -7.27 -29.16 3.50
C ASN A 874 -7.74 -28.81 4.91
N ASP A 875 -9.00 -29.02 5.26
CA ASP A 875 -9.61 -28.57 6.53
C ASP A 875 -10.10 -29.72 7.43
N GLY A 876 -9.81 -30.96 7.09
CA GLY A 876 -10.39 -32.10 7.78
C GLY A 876 -9.50 -32.86 8.73
N GLY A 877 -10.10 -33.54 9.68
CA GLY A 877 -9.44 -34.43 10.61
C GLY A 877 -8.93 -35.74 10.00
N GLY A 878 -8.95 -35.87 8.64
CA GLY A 878 -8.51 -37.11 7.97
C GLY A 878 -7.02 -37.38 8.13
N LEU A 879 -6.68 -38.59 8.53
CA LEU A 879 -5.28 -39.04 8.62
C LEU A 879 -4.79 -39.42 7.23
N ILE A 880 -3.54 -39.05 6.92
CA ILE A 880 -2.93 -39.36 5.63
C ILE A 880 -2.77 -40.87 5.47
N GLY A 881 -3.22 -41.39 4.35
CA GLY A 881 -3.12 -42.79 4.00
C GLY A 881 -4.36 -43.65 4.29
N TYR A 882 -5.32 -43.12 5.05
CA TYR A 882 -6.59 -43.81 5.29
C TYR A 882 -7.65 -43.31 4.30
N GLY A 883 -8.18 -44.19 3.46
CA GLY A 883 -9.30 -43.92 2.58
C GLY A 883 -10.64 -44.23 3.23
N LEU A 884 -11.72 -43.73 2.67
CA LEU A 884 -13.11 -43.96 3.16
C LEU A 884 -13.52 -45.44 3.19
N MET A 885 -12.90 -46.27 2.36
CA MET A 885 -13.18 -47.69 2.22
C MET A 885 -12.28 -48.59 3.05
N ASP A 886 -11.19 -48.07 3.59
CA ASP A 886 -10.17 -48.91 4.30
C ASP A 886 -10.64 -49.44 5.65
N VAL A 887 -11.64 -48.83 6.22
CA VAL A 887 -12.09 -49.11 7.59
C VAL A 887 -13.56 -49.64 7.58
N GLY A 888 -13.91 -50.36 6.62
CA GLY A 888 -14.99 -51.40 6.43
C GLY A 888 -16.32 -51.28 7.20
N SER A 889 -16.70 -50.14 7.75
CA SER A 889 -17.98 -49.96 8.43
C SER A 889 -18.45 -48.53 8.51
N PRO A 890 -19.70 -48.20 8.22
CA PRO A 890 -20.31 -46.90 8.50
C PRO A 890 -20.28 -46.48 9.98
N ASP A 891 -19.88 -47.40 10.89
CA ASP A 891 -19.80 -47.16 12.34
C ASP A 891 -18.55 -46.34 12.79
N ILE A 892 -17.68 -45.91 11.86
CA ILE A 892 -16.44 -45.18 12.20
C ILE A 892 -16.63 -43.66 12.20
N ALA A 893 -17.70 -43.18 11.59
CA ALA A 893 -18.07 -41.79 11.69
C ALA A 893 -18.73 -41.47 13.03
N GLY A 894 -18.03 -40.77 13.91
CA GLY A 894 -18.50 -40.44 15.25
C GLY A 894 -18.97 -39.00 15.38
N ASN A 895 -19.69 -38.73 16.46
CA ASN A 895 -20.05 -37.36 16.85
C ASN A 895 -18.98 -36.71 17.74
N ASN A 896 -17.92 -37.45 18.08
CA ASN A 896 -16.72 -36.95 18.78
C ASN A 896 -15.49 -37.36 18.00
N TYR A 897 -14.44 -36.53 18.02
CA TYR A 897 -13.13 -36.87 17.42
C TYR A 897 -11.98 -36.10 18.04
N PHE A 898 -10.79 -36.63 17.89
CA PHE A 898 -9.54 -35.86 17.99
C PHE A 898 -8.53 -36.27 16.91
N THR A 899 -7.66 -35.35 16.51
CA THR A 899 -6.51 -35.63 15.65
C THR A 899 -5.30 -34.83 16.09
N GLY A 900 -4.10 -35.42 15.88
CA GLY A 900 -2.83 -34.77 16.09
C GLY A 900 -1.91 -35.02 14.90
N THR A 901 -1.21 -34.00 14.44
CA THR A 901 -0.31 -34.07 13.29
C THR A 901 1.03 -33.39 13.57
N ILE A 902 2.10 -33.98 13.05
CA ILE A 902 3.44 -33.36 12.99
C ILE A 902 3.88 -33.46 11.54
N TRP A 903 4.30 -32.33 10.99
CA TRP A 903 4.65 -32.22 9.59
C TRP A 903 5.94 -31.43 9.42
N ASN A 904 6.95 -32.06 8.82
CA ASN A 904 8.21 -31.43 8.49
C ASN A 904 8.27 -31.23 6.97
N THR A 905 8.59 -30.02 6.54
CA THR A 905 8.76 -29.66 5.13
C THR A 905 10.16 -29.07 4.93
N TRP A 906 10.93 -29.67 4.05
CA TRP A 906 12.30 -29.28 3.75
C TRP A 906 12.45 -28.94 2.27
N GLN A 907 13.01 -27.75 1.97
CA GLN A 907 13.31 -27.26 0.63
C GLN A 907 14.82 -27.22 0.39
N PRO A 908 15.46 -28.38 0.12
CA PRO A 908 16.93 -28.49 0.06
C PRO A 908 17.57 -27.72 -1.11
N PHE A 909 16.80 -27.41 -2.14
CA PHE A 909 17.30 -26.86 -3.40
C PHE A 909 16.88 -25.41 -3.65
N SER A 910 16.73 -24.61 -2.62
CA SER A 910 16.26 -23.22 -2.70
C SER A 910 17.07 -22.31 -3.65
N GLY A 911 18.35 -22.62 -3.87
CA GLY A 911 19.23 -21.92 -4.81
C GLY A 911 19.06 -22.29 -6.29
N ASN A 912 18.34 -23.37 -6.63
CA ASN A 912 18.15 -23.82 -8.01
C ASN A 912 16.78 -23.40 -8.54
N ARG A 913 16.70 -22.78 -9.71
CA ARG A 913 15.46 -22.21 -10.28
C ARG A 913 14.33 -23.23 -10.50
N VAL A 914 14.65 -24.48 -10.77
CA VAL A 914 13.66 -25.54 -11.03
C VAL A 914 13.44 -26.38 -9.78
N LEU A 915 14.50 -26.85 -9.16
CA LEU A 915 14.41 -27.72 -7.99
C LEU A 915 13.88 -27.02 -6.71
N ARG A 916 13.94 -25.68 -6.64
CA ARG A 916 13.30 -24.92 -5.55
C ARG A 916 11.78 -25.06 -5.48
N LEU A 917 11.16 -25.58 -6.55
CA LEU A 917 9.71 -25.87 -6.59
C LEU A 917 9.37 -27.15 -5.84
N MET A 918 10.39 -27.94 -5.45
CA MET A 918 10.23 -29.22 -4.78
C MET A 918 10.49 -29.09 -3.29
N ALA A 919 9.56 -29.58 -2.49
CA ALA A 919 9.72 -29.77 -1.06
C ALA A 919 9.65 -31.24 -0.69
N LEU A 920 10.52 -31.67 0.19
CA LEU A 920 10.47 -33.00 0.80
C LEU A 920 9.67 -32.94 2.10
N GLU A 921 8.84 -33.92 2.33
CA GLU A 921 7.97 -33.99 3.49
C GLU A 921 8.23 -35.23 4.34
N LEU A 922 8.15 -35.07 5.66
CA LEU A 922 8.07 -36.15 6.62
C LEU A 922 6.91 -35.84 7.57
N PHE A 923 5.94 -36.76 7.66
CA PHE A 923 4.75 -36.55 8.46
C PHE A 923 4.46 -37.70 9.40
N ALA A 924 3.81 -37.38 10.51
CA ALA A 924 3.19 -38.34 11.41
C ALA A 924 1.81 -37.79 11.82
N ALA A 925 0.80 -38.62 11.82
CA ALA A 925 -0.54 -38.25 12.21
C ALA A 925 -1.18 -39.35 13.05
N THR A 926 -2.03 -38.97 14.01
CA THR A 926 -2.82 -39.88 14.83
C THR A 926 -4.20 -39.31 15.11
N GLY A 927 -5.19 -40.18 15.28
CA GLY A 927 -6.51 -39.70 15.60
C GLY A 927 -7.52 -40.81 15.81
N LYS A 928 -8.70 -40.44 16.31
CA LYS A 928 -9.82 -41.32 16.56
C LYS A 928 -11.13 -40.56 16.50
N SER A 929 -12.20 -41.20 16.00
CA SER A 929 -13.58 -40.73 16.13
C SER A 929 -14.42 -41.77 16.85
N TRP A 930 -15.44 -41.35 17.57
CA TRP A 930 -16.32 -42.25 18.33
C TRP A 930 -17.70 -41.63 18.54
N ASN A 931 -18.70 -42.48 18.86
CA ASN A 931 -19.99 -42.05 19.29
C ASN A 931 -20.07 -42.04 20.83
N GLY A 932 -20.70 -41.02 21.40
CA GLY A 932 -20.88 -40.86 22.85
C GLY A 932 -21.55 -39.52 23.17
N THR A 933 -22.21 -39.42 24.31
CA THR A 933 -22.88 -38.20 24.76
C THR A 933 -21.88 -37.07 25.07
N TYR A 934 -20.70 -37.46 25.56
CA TYR A 934 -19.63 -36.52 25.92
C TYR A 934 -18.30 -36.90 25.27
N ILE A 935 -17.43 -35.92 25.08
CA ILE A 935 -16.07 -36.18 24.62
C ILE A 935 -15.27 -37.08 25.59
N SER A 936 -15.64 -37.07 26.87
CA SER A 936 -15.08 -37.95 27.91
C SER A 936 -15.46 -39.42 27.78
N ASP A 937 -16.44 -39.75 26.96
CA ASP A 937 -16.88 -41.14 26.69
C ASP A 937 -15.93 -41.84 25.72
N PHE A 938 -14.65 -41.51 25.84
CA PHE A 938 -13.61 -42.04 24.98
C PHE A 938 -13.51 -43.57 25.16
N PRO A 939 -13.70 -44.37 24.09
CA PRO A 939 -13.70 -45.81 24.18
C PRO A 939 -12.31 -46.37 24.49
N GLU A 940 -12.27 -47.57 25.12
CA GLU A 940 -11.01 -48.29 25.30
C GLU A 940 -10.37 -48.59 23.95
N ILE A 941 -9.06 -48.33 23.89
CA ILE A 941 -8.23 -48.66 22.72
C ILE A 941 -7.86 -50.13 22.77
N ASN A 942 -8.33 -50.92 21.78
CA ASN A 942 -8.02 -52.33 21.63
C ASN A 942 -7.95 -52.70 20.14
N GLU A 943 -7.64 -53.96 19.82
CA GLU A 943 -7.53 -54.43 18.43
C GLU A 943 -8.78 -54.21 17.56
N SER A 944 -9.96 -54.26 18.16
CA SER A 944 -11.23 -54.03 17.46
C SER A 944 -11.63 -52.53 17.36
N ASN A 945 -10.89 -51.67 18.12
CA ASN A 945 -11.17 -50.25 18.18
C ASN A 945 -9.85 -49.46 18.34
N PRO A 946 -8.95 -49.47 17.32
CA PRO A 946 -7.60 -48.93 17.44
C PRO A 946 -7.58 -47.37 17.40
N LEU A 947 -6.54 -46.82 18.02
CA LEU A 947 -6.11 -45.48 17.74
C LEU A 947 -5.41 -45.50 16.39
N LEU A 948 -5.96 -44.82 15.38
CA LEU A 948 -5.33 -44.79 14.07
C LEU A 948 -4.06 -43.89 14.07
N ALA A 949 -3.03 -44.37 13.41
CA ALA A 949 -1.76 -43.64 13.28
C ALA A 949 -1.11 -43.91 11.91
N SER A 950 -0.58 -42.87 11.29
CA SER A 950 0.19 -42.99 10.05
C SER A 950 1.51 -42.22 10.15
N ILE A 951 2.58 -42.81 9.56
CA ILE A 951 3.88 -42.15 9.41
C ILE A 951 4.31 -42.34 7.96
N GLY A 952 4.80 -41.29 7.34
CA GLY A 952 5.16 -41.34 5.94
C GLY A 952 6.09 -40.22 5.49
N THR A 953 6.48 -40.29 4.22
CA THR A 953 7.27 -39.28 3.55
C THR A 953 6.55 -38.82 2.27
N GLY A 954 6.95 -37.68 1.72
CA GLY A 954 6.36 -37.18 0.50
C GLY A 954 7.23 -36.18 -0.23
N VAL A 955 6.78 -35.84 -1.42
CA VAL A 955 7.34 -34.79 -2.23
C VAL A 955 6.20 -33.91 -2.71
N THR A 956 6.33 -32.61 -2.51
CA THR A 956 5.38 -31.61 -3.03
C THR A 956 6.06 -30.73 -4.06
N PHE A 957 5.38 -30.49 -5.18
CA PHE A 957 5.79 -29.62 -6.27
C PHE A 957 4.86 -28.40 -6.33
N ASP A 958 5.42 -27.21 -6.15
CA ASP A 958 4.71 -25.94 -6.37
C ASP A 958 4.68 -25.61 -7.88
N LEU A 959 3.68 -26.11 -8.57
CA LEU A 959 3.50 -25.91 -10.02
C LEU A 959 3.09 -24.45 -10.30
N GLY A 960 2.42 -23.79 -9.36
CA GLY A 960 2.03 -22.40 -9.48
C GLY A 960 3.21 -21.42 -9.59
N SER A 961 4.37 -21.79 -9.08
CA SER A 961 5.60 -20.98 -9.17
C SER A 961 6.41 -21.19 -10.45
N ILE A 962 5.96 -22.01 -11.40
CA ILE A 962 6.65 -22.23 -12.70
C ILE A 962 6.59 -20.96 -13.55
N PRO A 963 7.74 -20.39 -14.01
CA PRO A 963 7.76 -19.15 -14.79
C PRO A 963 7.00 -19.23 -16.13
N ALA A 964 6.93 -20.40 -16.76
CA ALA A 964 6.16 -20.59 -17.98
C ALA A 964 4.64 -20.48 -17.75
N LEU A 965 4.16 -20.94 -16.60
CA LEU A 965 2.77 -20.81 -16.18
C LEU A 965 2.47 -19.41 -15.62
N SER A 966 3.48 -18.66 -15.19
CA SER A 966 3.31 -17.29 -14.66
C SER A 966 2.72 -16.32 -15.70
N ARG A 967 2.91 -16.58 -16.99
CA ARG A 967 2.25 -15.82 -18.07
C ARG A 967 0.72 -16.02 -18.10
N TRP A 968 0.24 -17.14 -17.58
CA TRP A 968 -1.17 -17.48 -17.44
C TRP A 968 -1.72 -17.21 -16.03
N LYS A 969 -0.82 -16.88 -15.06
CA LYS A 969 -1.19 -16.56 -13.68
C LYS A 969 -2.29 -15.50 -13.51
N PRO A 970 -2.33 -14.41 -14.31
CA PRO A 970 -3.42 -13.45 -14.18
C PRO A 970 -4.79 -14.01 -14.56
N GLN A 971 -4.84 -15.17 -15.20
CA GLN A 971 -6.04 -15.71 -15.81
C GLN A 971 -6.70 -16.86 -15.05
N SER A 972 -6.01 -17.43 -14.04
CA SER A 972 -6.54 -18.55 -13.28
C SER A 972 -5.93 -18.61 -11.88
N LYS A 973 -6.77 -18.52 -10.85
CA LYS A 973 -6.38 -18.73 -9.45
C LYS A 973 -5.86 -20.16 -9.27
N LEU A 974 -6.47 -21.13 -9.96
CA LEU A 974 -6.05 -22.53 -10.01
C LEU A 974 -4.55 -22.67 -10.35
N LEU A 975 -4.07 -21.96 -11.38
CA LEU A 975 -2.67 -22.04 -11.79
C LEU A 975 -1.70 -21.25 -10.91
N GLN A 976 -2.18 -20.37 -10.06
CA GLN A 976 -1.33 -19.59 -9.15
C GLN A 976 -0.92 -20.39 -7.90
N GLU A 977 -1.77 -21.28 -7.47
CA GLU A 977 -1.67 -21.96 -6.18
C GLU A 977 -1.67 -23.48 -6.34
N LEU A 978 -1.53 -23.99 -7.58
CA LEU A 978 -1.53 -25.42 -7.86
C LEU A 978 -0.29 -26.10 -7.28
N GLN A 979 -0.52 -27.01 -6.37
CA GLN A 979 0.49 -27.89 -5.80
C GLN A 979 0.17 -29.34 -6.12
N LEU A 980 1.14 -30.08 -6.61
CA LEU A 980 1.06 -31.52 -6.76
C LEU A 980 1.90 -32.17 -5.65
N SER A 981 1.29 -33.03 -4.86
CA SER A 981 2.00 -33.81 -3.84
C SER A 981 1.87 -35.30 -4.10
N VAL A 982 2.97 -36.01 -3.89
CA VAL A 982 3.01 -37.46 -3.86
C VAL A 982 3.52 -37.87 -2.49
N ARG A 983 2.69 -38.55 -1.71
CA ARG A 983 3.01 -38.97 -0.35
C ARG A 983 2.95 -40.49 -0.25
N MET A 984 3.83 -41.04 0.56
CA MET A 984 3.95 -42.46 0.78
C MET A 984 3.97 -42.73 2.29
N PRO A 985 2.76 -42.94 2.91
CA PRO A 985 2.74 -43.53 4.24
C PRO A 985 3.32 -44.91 4.18
N PHE A 986 4.28 -45.20 5.04
CA PHE A 986 4.93 -46.50 5.15
C PHE A 986 4.58 -47.24 6.45
N PHE A 987 3.90 -46.57 7.36
CA PHE A 987 3.31 -47.17 8.56
C PHE A 987 1.87 -46.67 8.69
N MET A 988 0.92 -47.59 8.83
CA MET A 988 -0.49 -47.35 9.11
C MET A 988 -1.05 -48.54 9.88
N ASN A 989 -1.56 -48.30 11.07
CA ASN A 989 -2.16 -49.34 11.88
C ASN A 989 -3.71 -49.43 11.68
N GLY A 990 -4.28 -50.56 12.06
CA GLY A 990 -5.71 -50.75 12.13
C GLY A 990 -6.42 -50.97 10.78
N LEU A 991 -5.68 -51.30 9.72
CA LEU A 991 -6.25 -51.68 8.42
C LEU A 991 -6.63 -53.15 8.42
N GLN A 992 -7.89 -53.49 8.17
CA GLN A 992 -8.30 -54.90 8.07
C GLN A 992 -7.69 -55.58 6.83
N GLY A 993 -6.89 -56.61 7.07
CA GLY A 993 -6.30 -57.47 6.02
C GLY A 993 -4.96 -56.99 5.46
N TYR A 994 -4.34 -55.99 6.07
CA TYR A 994 -3.02 -55.50 5.66
C TYR A 994 -2.06 -55.46 6.87
N ASP A 995 -0.77 -55.66 6.61
CA ASP A 995 0.25 -55.46 7.61
C ASP A 995 0.38 -53.96 7.93
N ASP A 996 0.62 -53.59 9.18
CA ASP A 996 0.83 -52.19 9.62
C ASP A 996 1.98 -51.50 8.91
N TRP A 997 2.93 -52.27 8.36
CA TRP A 997 4.03 -51.79 7.56
C TRP A 997 3.83 -52.13 6.08
N GLY A 998 3.55 -51.15 5.30
CA GLY A 998 3.37 -51.24 3.86
C GLY A 998 3.40 -49.88 3.17
N ALA A 999 3.95 -49.82 1.96
CA ALA A 999 3.99 -48.58 1.19
C ALA A 999 2.66 -48.38 0.46
N ARG A 1000 1.99 -47.24 0.72
CA ARG A 1000 0.87 -46.74 -0.07
C ARG A 1000 1.24 -45.43 -0.74
N PHE A 1001 0.64 -45.10 -1.86
CA PHE A 1001 0.88 -43.82 -2.55
C PHE A 1001 -0.38 -42.97 -2.49
N VAL A 1002 -0.22 -41.75 -1.99
CA VAL A 1002 -1.28 -40.75 -1.93
C VAL A 1002 -0.87 -39.62 -2.85
N ILE A 1003 -1.65 -39.40 -3.89
CA ILE A 1003 -1.46 -38.25 -4.81
C ILE A 1003 -2.43 -37.16 -4.40
N GLY A 1004 -1.90 -36.01 -4.02
CA GLY A 1004 -2.70 -34.86 -3.66
C GLY A 1004 -2.53 -33.73 -4.69
N VAL A 1005 -3.64 -33.18 -5.11
CA VAL A 1005 -3.68 -31.91 -5.85
C VAL A 1005 -4.36 -30.94 -4.91
N SER A 1006 -3.60 -29.96 -4.43
CA SER A 1006 -4.17 -28.91 -3.58
C SER A 1006 -4.35 -27.64 -4.37
N GLU A 1007 -5.52 -27.08 -4.27
CA GLU A 1007 -5.81 -25.70 -4.61
C GLU A 1007 -6.00 -24.93 -3.30
N SER A 1008 -5.36 -23.80 -3.16
CA SER A 1008 -5.81 -22.83 -2.17
C SER A 1008 -6.96 -22.03 -2.81
N PHE A 1009 -8.16 -22.31 -2.38
CA PHE A 1009 -9.36 -21.57 -2.78
C PHE A 1009 -9.54 -20.29 -1.99
#